data_1b41fe218cdc1ecfe39c21187cf5e82c
#
_entry.id   1b41fe218cdc1ecfe39c21187cf5e82c
#
_cell.length_a   1.000
_cell.length_b   1.000
_cell.length_c   1.000
_cell.angle_alpha   90.00
_cell.angle_beta   90.00
_cell.angle_gamma   90.00
#
_symmetry.space_group_name_H-M   'P 1'
#
loop_
_entity.id
_entity.type
_entity.pdbx_description
1 polymer ?
#
loop_
_entity_poly.entity_id
_entity_poly.type
_entity_poly.pdbx_seq_one_letter_code
_entity_poly.pdbx_strand_id
1 'polypeptide(L)'
;MNTQPAEQHLGWERLQRVSELVEIAGRMDSSTVVIAGGDRKDDLKLVESARDHGIINRIILIGRTERIRGAVDALGIHIPGQDVINARNDEEVASATVDLVKMGTVNIVLKGNISTPVINRHMIPLAVRPTVSLASIFDAAPIAGGRPMILTDAGVTTVCNFGRMVDLILNAVEVARLVMGVARPRVAVLSANEKQIPSLSSTWIGEKLSMRKWENAVVYGPLSFDLATDPQSVAIKGLPHTNGANEVAGRADVLVCPGIDSANILYKTISAMCKYGEASIAGITVGFPVPYIILSRADSLDTRLESIALCSIYAQRTLLENKKTVKASASKPFRILCLTERAGLISAALFENDRSVSCNLFPFPSFQDKEAEMSLNELIEQLRSWIQRNSPTGSIDAVAAAAGCSPRRHTQAILKGLYSLSDILSGRGVHGVKPDTQGQKSLLLCAEELANRYGVRAFFAHSFLNPSQFRSISGGISLRAEDDTPLPILGIQHAVTIVARQTLRPEHDLNVVATQLGPHLCVAAVVKGELFDHHSAVLLRKTGNAKINLIPSQDAEAESEQKRKKPSEPDYCEQRHTQDTLKPEDIERWAASADPAQQRDFEMLVHETAGEIGRMFVLAGGDVESIVLSGTLIESGRFRSSLRSRVSRLAPVLVLRGNPEHEALAARTLDILCGREIPLPWERQAGHSRKEKHT
;
A
#
# COMPACT_ATOMS: atom_id res chain seq x y z
N MET A 1 -20.51 8.03 37.42
CA MET A 1 -19.40 8.97 37.15
C MET A 1 -18.82 8.62 35.78
N ASN A 2 -19.23 9.36 34.77
CA ASN A 2 -18.74 9.16 33.39
C ASN A 2 -17.36 9.83 33.28
N THR A 3 -16.31 9.03 33.28
CA THR A 3 -15.00 9.49 32.84
C THR A 3 -15.02 9.56 31.32
N GLN A 4 -15.21 10.74 30.75
CA GLN A 4 -14.87 11.00 29.36
C GLN A 4 -13.39 10.68 29.16
N PRO A 5 -13.00 9.92 28.09
CA PRO A 5 -11.59 9.74 27.78
C PRO A 5 -10.98 11.12 27.50
N ALA A 6 -9.82 11.39 28.10
CA ALA A 6 -9.08 12.64 27.92
C ALA A 6 -8.92 12.91 26.42
N GLU A 7 -9.46 14.04 25.93
CA GLU A 7 -9.22 14.51 24.58
C GLU A 7 -7.70 14.69 24.41
N GLN A 8 -7.10 13.88 23.55
CA GLN A 8 -5.72 14.08 23.14
C GLN A 8 -5.65 15.41 22.36
N HIS A 9 -5.19 16.47 23.03
CA HIS A 9 -4.96 17.75 22.38
C HIS A 9 -3.86 17.60 21.32
N LEU A 10 -4.22 17.69 20.03
CA LEU A 10 -3.28 17.73 18.90
C LEU A 10 -2.39 19.00 18.91
N GLY A 11 -2.69 19.97 19.79
CA GLY A 11 -2.01 21.26 19.84
C GLY A 11 -2.41 22.24 18.72
N TRP A 12 -3.44 21.90 17.92
CA TRP A 12 -3.99 22.78 16.91
C TRP A 12 -5.33 23.37 17.38
N GLU A 13 -5.54 24.68 17.15
CA GLU A 13 -6.83 25.30 17.40
C GLU A 13 -7.90 24.74 16.46
N ARG A 14 -9.12 24.62 16.99
CA ARG A 14 -10.28 24.14 16.22
C ARG A 14 -10.76 25.20 15.27
N LEU A 15 -10.85 24.87 13.97
CA LEU A 15 -11.41 25.74 12.94
C LEU A 15 -12.87 26.05 13.24
N GLN A 16 -13.24 27.33 13.28
CA GLN A 16 -14.60 27.78 13.51
C GLN A 16 -15.33 28.17 12.22
N ARG A 17 -14.59 28.70 11.22
CA ARG A 17 -15.09 29.06 9.89
C ARG A 17 -14.05 28.75 8.83
N VAL A 18 -14.52 28.43 7.62
CA VAL A 18 -13.61 28.12 6.47
C VAL A 18 -12.81 29.40 6.10
N SER A 19 -13.37 30.58 6.22
CA SER A 19 -12.68 31.85 5.95
C SER A 19 -11.44 32.10 6.83
N GLU A 20 -11.35 31.47 8.02
CA GLU A 20 -10.16 31.55 8.90
C GLU A 20 -8.93 30.86 8.32
N LEU A 21 -9.08 29.96 7.34
CA LEU A 21 -7.98 29.23 6.74
C LEU A 21 -6.89 30.15 6.20
N VAL A 22 -7.27 31.27 5.59
CA VAL A 22 -6.33 32.25 5.01
C VAL A 22 -5.46 32.88 6.10
N GLU A 23 -6.08 33.30 7.22
CA GLU A 23 -5.39 33.91 8.36
C GLU A 23 -4.49 32.88 9.06
N ILE A 24 -4.99 31.64 9.28
CA ILE A 24 -4.21 30.55 9.90
C ILE A 24 -2.97 30.22 9.04
N ALA A 25 -3.15 30.06 7.72
CA ALA A 25 -2.05 29.75 6.81
C ALA A 25 -1.01 30.89 6.76
N GLY A 26 -1.43 32.13 6.78
CA GLY A 26 -0.54 33.31 6.78
C GLY A 26 0.31 33.47 8.04
N ARG A 27 -0.07 32.83 9.16
CA ARG A 27 0.71 32.80 10.42
C ARG A 27 1.68 31.62 10.49
N MET A 28 1.62 30.69 9.53
CA MET A 28 2.50 29.50 9.47
C MET A 28 3.71 29.76 8.56
N ASP A 29 4.63 28.80 8.51
CA ASP A 29 5.70 28.80 7.53
C ASP A 29 5.09 28.78 6.12
N SER A 30 5.55 29.66 5.26
CA SER A 30 5.03 29.81 3.90
C SER A 30 5.45 28.62 3.00
N SER A 31 4.60 28.29 2.05
CA SER A 31 4.74 27.14 1.17
C SER A 31 5.32 27.50 -0.21
N THR A 32 5.98 26.53 -0.86
CA THR A 32 6.33 26.59 -2.28
C THR A 32 5.26 25.91 -3.11
N VAL A 33 4.67 26.64 -4.09
CA VAL A 33 3.68 26.10 -5.01
C VAL A 33 4.27 25.92 -6.41
N VAL A 34 3.93 24.80 -7.08
CA VAL A 34 4.13 24.62 -8.51
C VAL A 34 2.80 24.68 -9.25
N ILE A 35 2.74 25.47 -10.34
CA ILE A 35 1.59 25.52 -11.23
C ILE A 35 1.89 24.72 -12.49
N ALA A 36 1.21 23.58 -12.64
CA ALA A 36 1.28 22.77 -13.84
C ALA A 36 0.43 23.40 -14.95
N GLY A 37 1.07 24.05 -15.94
CA GLY A 37 0.43 24.91 -16.92
C GLY A 37 0.23 26.33 -16.39
N GLY A 38 1.33 27.04 -16.12
CA GLY A 38 1.37 28.32 -15.38
C GLY A 38 1.13 29.58 -16.23
N ASP A 39 0.42 29.51 -17.36
CA ASP A 39 0.20 30.64 -18.29
C ASP A 39 -1.18 31.32 -18.13
N ARG A 40 -2.03 30.88 -17.18
CA ARG A 40 -3.37 31.49 -16.96
C ARG A 40 -3.29 32.64 -15.99
N LYS A 41 -3.79 33.81 -16.42
CA LYS A 41 -3.83 35.04 -15.62
C LYS A 41 -4.55 34.89 -14.29
N ASP A 42 -5.66 34.13 -14.27
CA ASP A 42 -6.44 33.92 -13.03
C ASP A 42 -5.70 33.07 -12.00
N ASP A 43 -4.92 32.07 -12.44
CA ASP A 43 -4.09 31.26 -11.54
C ASP A 43 -2.91 32.08 -11.01
N LEU A 44 -2.33 32.95 -11.84
CA LEU A 44 -1.26 33.88 -11.43
C LEU A 44 -1.76 34.92 -10.41
N LYS A 45 -2.94 35.54 -10.63
CA LYS A 45 -3.55 36.44 -9.65
C LYS A 45 -3.83 35.74 -8.32
N LEU A 46 -4.29 34.48 -8.38
CA LEU A 46 -4.60 33.71 -7.19
C LEU A 46 -3.34 33.45 -6.35
N VAL A 47 -2.25 32.98 -6.97
CA VAL A 47 -1.01 32.69 -6.21
C VAL A 47 -0.30 33.97 -5.76
N GLU A 48 -0.49 35.08 -6.48
CA GLU A 48 -0.03 36.39 -6.04
C GLU A 48 -0.80 36.86 -4.79
N SER A 49 -2.12 36.75 -4.80
CA SER A 49 -2.93 37.02 -3.60
C SER A 49 -2.52 36.13 -2.42
N ALA A 50 -2.24 34.85 -2.67
CA ALA A 50 -1.75 33.95 -1.61
C ALA A 50 -0.36 34.36 -1.09
N ARG A 51 0.49 34.93 -1.94
CA ARG A 51 1.80 35.49 -1.55
C ARG A 51 1.62 36.75 -0.69
N ASP A 52 0.71 37.63 -1.07
CA ASP A 52 0.42 38.84 -0.31
C ASP A 52 -0.10 38.54 1.11
N HIS A 53 -0.83 37.43 1.28
CA HIS A 53 -1.26 36.93 2.58
C HIS A 53 -0.18 36.13 3.35
N GLY A 54 1.04 36.01 2.82
CA GLY A 54 2.14 35.26 3.45
C GLY A 54 2.02 33.73 3.38
N ILE A 55 1.04 33.20 2.66
CA ILE A 55 0.78 31.75 2.54
C ILE A 55 1.85 31.08 1.67
N ILE A 56 2.29 31.77 0.61
CA ILE A 56 3.26 31.29 -0.37
C ILE A 56 4.47 32.22 -0.41
N ASN A 57 5.67 31.64 -0.41
CA ASN A 57 6.92 32.39 -0.60
C ASN A 57 7.55 32.18 -1.99
N ARG A 58 7.32 31.02 -2.62
CA ARG A 58 7.90 30.70 -3.93
C ARG A 58 6.86 30.09 -4.85
N ILE A 59 6.86 30.59 -6.10
CA ILE A 59 5.93 30.17 -7.15
C ILE A 59 6.76 29.63 -8.31
N ILE A 60 6.60 28.36 -8.65
CA ILE A 60 7.25 27.72 -9.80
C ILE A 60 6.21 27.53 -10.90
N LEU A 61 6.50 28.02 -12.08
CA LEU A 61 5.62 27.98 -13.26
C LEU A 61 6.17 27.01 -14.31
N ILE A 62 5.36 26.05 -14.73
CA ILE A 62 5.73 25.09 -15.77
C ILE A 62 4.83 25.32 -16.99
N GLY A 63 5.44 25.49 -18.18
CA GLY A 63 4.72 25.68 -19.44
C GLY A 63 5.57 26.38 -20.47
N ARG A 64 4.95 26.89 -21.54
CA ARG A 64 5.69 27.61 -22.57
C ARG A 64 6.18 28.96 -22.03
N THR A 65 7.50 29.12 -21.91
CA THR A 65 8.13 30.29 -21.28
C THR A 65 7.62 31.61 -21.85
N GLU A 66 7.43 31.72 -23.17
CA GLU A 66 6.94 32.94 -23.81
C GLU A 66 5.52 33.32 -23.35
N ARG A 67 4.62 32.33 -23.24
CA ARG A 67 3.25 32.54 -22.74
C ARG A 67 3.24 32.92 -21.28
N ILE A 68 4.04 32.24 -20.47
CA ILE A 68 4.16 32.52 -19.03
C ILE A 68 4.68 33.95 -18.84
N ARG A 69 5.77 34.34 -19.50
CA ARG A 69 6.32 35.70 -19.41
C ARG A 69 5.31 36.75 -19.84
N GLY A 70 4.65 36.56 -21.00
CA GLY A 70 3.61 37.49 -21.44
C GLY A 70 2.43 37.63 -20.44
N ALA A 71 2.06 36.56 -19.73
CA ALA A 71 1.02 36.63 -18.71
C ALA A 71 1.50 37.30 -17.41
N VAL A 72 2.74 37.01 -16.99
CA VAL A 72 3.39 37.59 -15.81
C VAL A 72 3.61 39.09 -16.00
N ASP A 73 4.18 39.50 -17.16
CA ASP A 73 4.44 40.91 -17.51
C ASP A 73 3.12 41.70 -17.59
N ALA A 74 2.09 41.10 -18.22
CA ALA A 74 0.76 41.75 -18.31
C ALA A 74 0.07 42.00 -16.95
N LEU A 75 0.49 41.28 -15.91
CA LEU A 75 -0.04 41.43 -14.53
C LEU A 75 0.91 42.20 -13.62
N GLY A 76 2.14 42.53 -14.08
CA GLY A 76 3.14 43.20 -13.26
C GLY A 76 3.67 42.34 -12.10
N ILE A 77 3.51 41.01 -12.19
CA ILE A 77 3.95 40.05 -11.16
C ILE A 77 5.45 39.75 -11.33
N HIS A 78 6.18 39.69 -10.22
CA HIS A 78 7.60 39.30 -10.27
C HIS A 78 7.78 37.81 -10.01
N ILE A 79 8.28 37.06 -11.01
CA ILE A 79 8.69 35.66 -10.90
C ILE A 79 10.15 35.55 -11.35
N PRO A 80 11.05 35.02 -10.48
CA PRO A 80 12.45 34.79 -10.87
C PRO A 80 12.56 33.88 -12.09
N GLY A 81 13.50 34.16 -13.00
CA GLY A 81 13.63 33.40 -14.24
C GLY A 81 13.93 31.91 -14.04
N GLN A 82 14.60 31.57 -12.95
CA GLN A 82 14.88 30.18 -12.53
C GLN A 82 13.64 29.39 -12.08
N ASP A 83 12.55 30.09 -11.74
CA ASP A 83 11.29 29.50 -11.32
C ASP A 83 10.30 29.33 -12.50
N VAL A 84 10.73 29.64 -13.72
CA VAL A 84 9.99 29.38 -14.96
C VAL A 84 10.62 28.22 -15.69
N ILE A 85 9.94 27.08 -15.72
CA ILE A 85 10.41 25.85 -16.39
C ILE A 85 9.71 25.73 -17.74
N ASN A 86 10.53 25.70 -18.81
CA ASN A 86 9.99 25.57 -20.16
C ASN A 86 9.48 24.16 -20.44
N ALA A 87 8.23 24.05 -20.89
CA ALA A 87 7.61 22.81 -21.33
C ALA A 87 6.72 23.10 -22.56
N ARG A 88 6.82 22.27 -23.60
CA ARG A 88 6.20 22.50 -24.91
C ARG A 88 4.77 21.97 -25.00
N ASN A 89 4.44 20.97 -24.21
CA ASN A 89 3.17 20.27 -24.23
C ASN A 89 2.79 19.75 -22.84
N ASP A 90 1.56 19.25 -22.69
CA ASP A 90 1.03 18.76 -21.43
C ASP A 90 1.83 17.58 -20.82
N GLU A 91 2.42 16.71 -21.65
CA GLU A 91 3.25 15.59 -21.18
C GLU A 91 4.54 16.07 -20.51
N GLU A 92 5.22 17.04 -21.13
CA GLU A 92 6.42 17.65 -20.55
C GLU A 92 6.08 18.44 -19.27
N VAL A 93 4.94 19.17 -19.24
CA VAL A 93 4.45 19.85 -18.04
C VAL A 93 4.21 18.86 -16.91
N ALA A 94 3.51 17.77 -17.18
CA ALA A 94 3.21 16.75 -16.18
C ALA A 94 4.47 16.06 -15.65
N SER A 95 5.43 15.70 -16.54
CA SER A 95 6.70 15.09 -16.16
C SER A 95 7.51 16.00 -15.24
N ALA A 96 7.70 17.27 -15.63
CA ALA A 96 8.45 18.25 -14.82
C ALA A 96 7.78 18.50 -13.45
N THR A 97 6.45 18.51 -13.39
CA THR A 97 5.72 18.61 -12.13
C THR A 97 6.03 17.44 -11.21
N VAL A 98 5.98 16.21 -11.74
CA VAL A 98 6.31 14.98 -11.00
C VAL A 98 7.74 14.98 -10.48
N ASP A 99 8.69 15.46 -11.29
CA ASP A 99 10.10 15.53 -10.88
C ASP A 99 10.30 16.47 -9.70
N LEU A 100 9.66 17.64 -9.70
CA LEU A 100 9.70 18.58 -8.56
C LEU A 100 9.09 17.98 -7.28
N VAL A 101 7.99 17.22 -7.40
CA VAL A 101 7.39 16.52 -6.27
C VAL A 101 8.34 15.45 -5.72
N LYS A 102 8.96 14.65 -6.59
CA LYS A 102 9.93 13.62 -6.19
C LYS A 102 11.18 14.19 -5.52
N MET A 103 11.64 15.36 -5.98
CA MET A 103 12.76 16.08 -5.38
C MET A 103 12.42 16.70 -4.01
N GLY A 104 11.15 16.73 -3.61
CA GLY A 104 10.71 17.39 -2.38
C GLY A 104 10.88 18.92 -2.38
N THR A 105 10.95 19.54 -3.56
CA THR A 105 11.18 20.98 -3.73
C THR A 105 9.92 21.82 -3.64
N VAL A 106 8.74 21.19 -3.68
CA VAL A 106 7.43 21.82 -3.65
C VAL A 106 6.56 21.25 -2.53
N ASN A 107 5.73 22.12 -1.95
CA ASN A 107 4.78 21.74 -0.90
C ASN A 107 3.35 21.57 -1.44
N ILE A 108 3.02 22.20 -2.57
CA ILE A 108 1.68 22.24 -3.15
C ILE A 108 1.78 22.12 -4.67
N VAL A 109 0.95 21.29 -5.28
CA VAL A 109 0.73 21.26 -6.73
C VAL A 109 -0.60 21.90 -7.07
N LEU A 110 -0.60 22.94 -7.88
CA LEU A 110 -1.79 23.56 -8.44
C LEU A 110 -1.93 23.19 -9.93
N LYS A 111 -3.06 22.58 -10.27
CA LYS A 111 -3.42 22.35 -11.67
C LYS A 111 -3.85 23.66 -12.33
N GLY A 112 -3.02 24.15 -13.24
CA GLY A 112 -3.32 25.31 -14.08
C GLY A 112 -3.90 24.91 -15.45
N ASN A 113 -3.26 25.42 -16.51
CA ASN A 113 -3.68 25.21 -17.90
C ASN A 113 -3.08 23.91 -18.49
N ILE A 114 -3.51 22.79 -17.96
CA ILE A 114 -3.12 21.44 -18.41
C ILE A 114 -4.35 20.53 -18.43
N SER A 115 -4.37 19.55 -19.30
CA SER A 115 -5.41 18.51 -19.37
C SER A 115 -5.43 17.67 -18.09
N THR A 116 -6.59 17.57 -17.43
CA THR A 116 -6.76 16.78 -16.19
C THR A 116 -6.38 15.29 -16.37
N PRO A 117 -6.78 14.59 -17.45
CA PRO A 117 -6.34 13.21 -17.68
C PRO A 117 -4.81 13.09 -17.81
N VAL A 118 -4.13 14.04 -18.42
CA VAL A 118 -2.66 13.99 -18.61
C VAL A 118 -1.96 14.12 -17.26
N ILE A 119 -2.24 15.20 -16.53
CA ILE A 119 -1.56 15.41 -15.23
C ILE A 119 -1.89 14.29 -14.22
N ASN A 120 -3.14 13.81 -14.17
CA ASN A 120 -3.52 12.72 -13.28
C ASN A 120 -2.80 11.42 -13.62
N ARG A 121 -2.62 11.08 -14.91
CA ARG A 121 -1.88 9.89 -15.33
C ARG A 121 -0.44 9.89 -14.80
N HIS A 122 0.20 11.06 -14.70
CA HIS A 122 1.56 11.21 -14.18
C HIS A 122 1.59 11.30 -12.65
N MET A 123 0.59 11.94 -12.03
CA MET A 123 0.52 12.08 -10.56
C MET A 123 0.09 10.80 -9.84
N ILE A 124 -0.88 10.04 -10.38
CA ILE A 124 -1.40 8.81 -9.74
C ILE A 124 -0.29 7.81 -9.34
N PRO A 125 0.77 7.57 -10.15
CA PRO A 125 1.89 6.71 -9.73
C PRO A 125 2.66 7.19 -8.51
N LEU A 126 2.53 8.46 -8.12
CA LEU A 126 3.13 9.02 -6.90
C LEU A 126 2.25 8.84 -5.66
N ALA A 127 1.04 8.32 -5.81
CA ALA A 127 0.12 8.15 -4.69
C ALA A 127 0.78 7.33 -3.56
N VAL A 128 0.74 7.88 -2.35
CA VAL A 128 1.25 7.25 -1.12
C VAL A 128 0.15 6.46 -0.41
N ARG A 129 -1.10 6.59 -0.87
CA ARG A 129 -2.26 5.81 -0.41
C ARG A 129 -2.89 5.06 -1.60
N PRO A 130 -3.54 3.92 -1.36
CA PRO A 130 -4.21 3.15 -2.43
C PRO A 130 -5.29 3.94 -3.15
N THR A 131 -5.97 4.86 -2.45
CA THR A 131 -7.02 5.73 -3.00
C THR A 131 -6.67 7.19 -2.76
N VAL A 132 -6.66 7.96 -3.85
CA VAL A 132 -6.57 9.42 -3.83
C VAL A 132 -7.98 9.98 -3.78
N SER A 133 -8.24 11.02 -2.96
CA SER A 133 -9.58 11.57 -2.79
C SER A 133 -9.60 13.08 -2.63
N LEU A 134 -10.73 13.68 -3.01
CA LEU A 134 -11.04 15.08 -2.75
C LEU A 134 -11.76 15.19 -1.40
N ALA A 135 -11.17 15.93 -0.45
CA ALA A 135 -11.82 16.37 0.77
C ALA A 135 -12.14 17.85 0.64
N SER A 136 -13.43 18.21 0.81
CA SER A 136 -13.87 19.60 0.74
C SER A 136 -14.37 20.05 2.10
N ILE A 137 -13.68 21.01 2.73
CA ILE A 137 -14.15 21.66 3.97
C ILE A 137 -15.14 22.73 3.58
N PHE A 138 -16.30 22.75 4.20
CA PHE A 138 -17.32 23.78 3.99
C PHE A 138 -17.97 24.16 5.30
N ASP A 139 -18.47 25.40 5.36
CA ASP A 139 -19.46 25.85 6.31
C ASP A 139 -20.64 26.48 5.54
N ALA A 140 -21.85 26.22 6.00
CA ALA A 140 -23.06 26.74 5.40
C ALA A 140 -24.12 26.93 6.50
N ALA A 141 -24.60 28.15 6.72
CA ALA A 141 -25.44 28.45 7.86
C ALA A 141 -26.67 27.53 8.03
N PRO A 142 -27.36 27.07 6.98
CA PRO A 142 -28.47 26.12 7.12
C PRO A 142 -28.06 24.69 7.45
N ILE A 143 -26.78 24.34 7.29
CA ILE A 143 -26.28 22.98 7.51
C ILE A 143 -25.48 22.97 8.80
N ALA A 144 -25.81 22.07 9.72
CA ALA A 144 -25.10 21.84 10.98
C ALA A 144 -24.87 23.12 11.81
N GLY A 145 -25.76 24.12 11.68
CA GLY A 145 -25.62 25.43 12.34
C GLY A 145 -24.43 26.26 11.85
N GLY A 146 -23.93 26.02 10.64
CA GLY A 146 -22.83 26.78 10.03
C GLY A 146 -21.44 26.37 10.54
N ARG A 147 -21.29 25.28 11.28
CA ARG A 147 -19.97 24.81 11.69
C ARG A 147 -19.22 24.11 10.52
N PRO A 148 -17.87 24.20 10.46
CA PRO A 148 -17.11 23.55 9.42
C PRO A 148 -17.30 22.03 9.43
N MET A 149 -17.46 21.47 8.23
CA MET A 149 -17.59 20.03 7.96
C MET A 149 -16.77 19.64 6.74
N ILE A 150 -16.42 18.37 6.63
CA ILE A 150 -15.79 17.81 5.44
C ILE A 150 -16.81 17.01 4.64
N LEU A 151 -16.82 17.21 3.32
CA LEU A 151 -17.51 16.38 2.34
C LEU A 151 -16.47 15.60 1.52
N THR A 152 -16.63 14.29 1.34
CA THR A 152 -15.79 13.42 0.49
C THR A 152 -16.64 12.37 -0.20
N ASP A 153 -16.30 11.90 -1.40
CA ASP A 153 -15.39 12.40 -2.42
C ASP A 153 -16.22 12.95 -3.59
N ALA A 154 -16.09 14.26 -3.83
CA ALA A 154 -16.91 14.96 -4.82
C ALA A 154 -16.26 15.06 -6.22
N GLY A 155 -15.03 14.54 -6.41
CA GLY A 155 -14.32 14.86 -7.64
C GLY A 155 -13.28 13.88 -8.17
N VAL A 156 -12.90 12.85 -7.44
CA VAL A 156 -11.77 11.98 -7.82
C VAL A 156 -12.14 10.50 -7.90
N THR A 157 -12.72 9.93 -6.84
CA THR A 157 -12.99 8.50 -6.75
C THR A 157 -14.32 8.14 -7.39
N THR A 158 -14.29 7.55 -8.58
CA THR A 158 -15.49 7.19 -9.36
C THR A 158 -16.14 5.88 -8.93
N VAL A 159 -15.41 4.98 -8.26
CA VAL A 159 -15.91 3.69 -7.78
C VAL A 159 -15.76 3.64 -6.27
N CYS A 160 -16.86 3.64 -5.53
CA CYS A 160 -16.91 3.62 -4.08
C CYS A 160 -17.27 2.22 -3.57
N ASN A 161 -16.33 1.27 -3.70
CA ASN A 161 -16.44 -0.03 -3.03
C ASN A 161 -15.97 0.06 -1.56
N PHE A 162 -16.14 -1.00 -0.80
CA PHE A 162 -15.82 -1.03 0.63
C PHE A 162 -14.39 -0.55 0.94
N GLY A 163 -13.38 -1.12 0.29
CA GLY A 163 -11.98 -0.74 0.55
C GLY A 163 -11.68 0.73 0.22
N ARG A 164 -12.25 1.27 -0.89
CA ARG A 164 -12.09 2.69 -1.21
C ARG A 164 -12.82 3.59 -0.22
N MET A 165 -14.00 3.20 0.25
CA MET A 165 -14.72 3.95 1.30
C MET A 165 -13.90 4.04 2.59
N VAL A 166 -13.16 2.97 2.93
CA VAL A 166 -12.18 3.00 4.03
C VAL A 166 -11.11 4.06 3.81
N ASP A 167 -10.51 4.09 2.62
CA ASP A 167 -9.48 5.07 2.28
C ASP A 167 -10.03 6.51 2.28
N LEU A 168 -11.25 6.73 1.76
CA LEU A 168 -11.92 8.05 1.79
C LEU A 168 -12.07 8.53 3.23
N ILE A 169 -12.50 7.65 4.14
CA ILE A 169 -12.63 7.98 5.57
C ILE A 169 -11.27 8.33 6.16
N LEU A 170 -10.23 7.52 5.94
CA LEU A 170 -8.89 7.77 6.48
C LEU A 170 -8.31 9.10 5.97
N ASN A 171 -8.47 9.39 4.69
CA ASN A 171 -8.03 10.65 4.08
C ASN A 171 -8.78 11.87 4.69
N ALA A 172 -10.10 11.77 4.83
CA ALA A 172 -10.90 12.85 5.40
C ALA A 172 -10.62 13.05 6.91
N VAL A 173 -10.42 11.96 7.66
CA VAL A 173 -10.04 12.02 9.08
C VAL A 173 -8.69 12.71 9.25
N GLU A 174 -7.71 12.45 8.39
CA GLU A 174 -6.42 13.13 8.43
C GLU A 174 -6.55 14.62 8.17
N VAL A 175 -7.34 15.03 7.17
CA VAL A 175 -7.65 16.46 6.91
C VAL A 175 -8.37 17.10 8.10
N ALA A 176 -9.36 16.42 8.71
CA ALA A 176 -10.06 16.94 9.89
C ALA A 176 -9.12 17.15 11.08
N ARG A 177 -8.20 16.23 11.29
CA ARG A 177 -7.21 16.32 12.38
C ARG A 177 -6.18 17.41 12.13
N LEU A 178 -5.56 17.42 10.95
CA LEU A 178 -4.49 18.34 10.62
C LEU A 178 -4.99 19.76 10.36
N VAL A 179 -6.16 19.95 9.76
CA VAL A 179 -6.63 21.28 9.37
C VAL A 179 -7.71 21.81 10.31
N MET A 180 -8.74 21.01 10.62
CA MET A 180 -9.82 21.47 11.48
C MET A 180 -9.49 21.39 12.98
N GLY A 181 -8.37 20.78 13.38
CA GLY A 181 -7.99 20.61 14.79
C GLY A 181 -8.90 19.66 15.57
N VAL A 182 -9.58 18.73 14.89
CA VAL A 182 -10.48 17.75 15.53
C VAL A 182 -9.74 16.46 15.79
N ALA A 183 -9.39 16.18 17.05
CA ALA A 183 -8.56 15.03 17.42
C ALA A 183 -9.19 13.66 17.05
N ARG A 184 -10.51 13.53 17.23
CA ARG A 184 -11.30 12.32 16.95
C ARG A 184 -12.55 12.69 16.16
N PRO A 185 -12.45 12.87 14.82
CA PRO A 185 -13.57 13.28 13.98
C PRO A 185 -14.72 12.27 14.01
N ARG A 186 -15.93 12.79 13.98
CA ARG A 186 -17.18 12.06 13.87
C ARG A 186 -17.55 11.95 12.40
N VAL A 187 -17.53 10.74 11.87
CA VAL A 187 -17.71 10.44 10.44
C VAL A 187 -19.06 9.82 10.20
N ALA A 188 -19.91 10.46 9.42
CA ALA A 188 -21.18 9.92 8.97
C ALA A 188 -21.02 9.29 7.57
N VAL A 189 -21.33 7.99 7.44
CA VAL A 189 -21.43 7.33 6.13
C VAL A 189 -22.86 7.49 5.63
N LEU A 190 -23.01 8.29 4.56
CA LEU A 190 -24.31 8.69 4.07
C LEU A 190 -24.99 7.58 3.25
N SER A 191 -26.29 7.49 3.42
CA SER A 191 -27.20 6.67 2.62
C SER A 191 -28.59 7.30 2.59
N ALA A 192 -29.44 6.84 1.68
CA ALA A 192 -30.83 7.26 1.62
C ALA A 192 -31.71 6.62 2.69
N ASN A 193 -31.18 5.64 3.46
CA ASN A 193 -31.91 4.95 4.51
C ASN A 193 -30.96 4.49 5.63
N GLU A 194 -31.44 4.45 6.86
CA GLU A 194 -30.72 4.08 8.07
C GLU A 194 -30.75 2.57 8.37
N LYS A 195 -31.62 1.85 7.67
CA LYS A 195 -31.74 0.38 7.79
C LYS A 195 -31.18 -0.32 6.58
N GLN A 196 -30.68 -1.50 6.76
CA GLN A 196 -30.24 -2.33 5.62
C GLN A 196 -31.39 -2.60 4.65
N ILE A 197 -31.17 -2.27 3.39
CA ILE A 197 -32.08 -2.55 2.29
C ILE A 197 -31.32 -3.39 1.26
N PRO A 198 -31.77 -4.62 0.91
CA PRO A 198 -31.06 -5.52 0.02
C PRO A 198 -30.70 -4.92 -1.34
N SER A 199 -31.52 -4.05 -1.90
CA SER A 199 -31.31 -3.37 -3.16
C SER A 199 -30.47 -2.09 -3.07
N LEU A 200 -30.07 -1.64 -1.87
CA LEU A 200 -29.33 -0.39 -1.65
C LEU A 200 -27.97 -0.67 -0.98
N SER A 201 -26.95 -0.83 -1.82
CA SER A 201 -25.58 -1.20 -1.39
C SER A 201 -24.95 -0.24 -0.38
N SER A 202 -25.30 1.06 -0.44
CA SER A 202 -24.79 2.06 0.52
C SER A 202 -25.20 1.77 1.98
N THR A 203 -26.35 1.13 2.20
CA THR A 203 -26.79 0.74 3.56
C THR A 203 -25.92 -0.39 4.15
N TRP A 204 -25.52 -1.34 3.31
CA TRP A 204 -24.64 -2.45 3.71
C TRP A 204 -23.20 -1.98 3.99
N ILE A 205 -22.68 -1.14 3.08
CA ILE A 205 -21.34 -0.59 3.23
C ILE A 205 -21.28 0.29 4.48
N GLY A 206 -22.29 1.13 4.71
CA GLY A 206 -22.36 2.00 5.89
C GLY A 206 -22.34 1.25 7.20
N GLU A 207 -23.14 0.17 7.31
CA GLU A 207 -23.17 -0.67 8.50
C GLU A 207 -21.84 -1.38 8.74
N LYS A 208 -21.23 -1.97 7.70
CA LYS A 208 -19.93 -2.64 7.83
C LYS A 208 -18.81 -1.67 8.21
N LEU A 209 -18.80 -0.44 7.70
CA LEU A 209 -17.87 0.59 8.11
C LEU A 209 -18.08 1.02 9.57
N SER A 210 -19.32 1.00 10.07
CA SER A 210 -19.64 1.30 11.49
C SER A 210 -19.15 0.22 12.44
N MET A 211 -19.19 -1.04 12.03
CA MET A 211 -18.71 -2.18 12.83
C MET A 211 -17.17 -2.24 12.93
N ARG A 212 -16.47 -1.53 12.05
CA ARG A 212 -15.01 -1.49 12.03
C ARG A 212 -14.47 -0.66 13.21
N LYS A 213 -13.34 -1.10 13.83
CA LYS A 213 -12.59 -0.26 14.77
C LYS A 213 -11.83 0.83 14.03
N TRP A 214 -11.93 2.06 14.54
CA TRP A 214 -11.22 3.22 14.06
C TRP A 214 -10.42 3.84 15.20
N GLU A 215 -9.10 3.97 15.04
CA GLU A 215 -8.22 4.47 16.12
C GLU A 215 -8.46 5.94 16.42
N ASN A 216 -8.58 6.75 15.36
CA ASN A 216 -8.59 8.21 15.43
C ASN A 216 -9.92 8.83 14.97
N ALA A 217 -11.01 8.08 14.96
CA ALA A 217 -12.31 8.56 14.53
C ALA A 217 -13.45 7.79 15.20
N VAL A 218 -14.65 8.33 15.13
CA VAL A 218 -15.89 7.59 15.37
C VAL A 218 -16.65 7.57 14.05
N VAL A 219 -16.89 6.37 13.52
CA VAL A 219 -17.58 6.21 12.22
C VAL A 219 -18.92 5.55 12.47
N TYR A 220 -19.98 6.14 11.93
CA TYR A 220 -21.31 5.58 11.98
C TYR A 220 -22.08 5.79 10.67
N GLY A 221 -22.84 4.81 10.28
CA GLY A 221 -23.75 4.77 9.13
C GLY A 221 -24.38 3.39 8.98
N PRO A 222 -25.37 3.24 8.12
CA PRO A 222 -25.87 4.27 7.20
C PRO A 222 -26.65 5.37 7.90
N LEU A 223 -26.53 6.62 7.45
CA LEU A 223 -27.30 7.78 7.92
C LEU A 223 -27.79 8.59 6.73
N SER A 224 -29.03 9.11 6.82
CA SER A 224 -29.48 10.17 5.93
C SER A 224 -28.79 11.50 6.25
N PHE A 225 -28.76 12.41 5.29
CA PHE A 225 -28.06 13.69 5.41
C PHE A 225 -28.53 14.51 6.63
N ASP A 226 -29.84 14.59 6.84
CA ASP A 226 -30.44 15.30 7.97
C ASP A 226 -30.07 14.64 9.31
N LEU A 227 -30.09 13.32 9.39
CA LEU A 227 -29.66 12.60 10.60
C LEU A 227 -28.15 12.72 10.87
N ALA A 228 -27.33 12.98 9.85
CA ALA A 228 -25.91 13.22 10.04
C ALA A 228 -25.62 14.64 10.55
N THR A 229 -26.44 15.66 10.18
CA THR A 229 -26.13 17.07 10.35
C THR A 229 -27.00 17.82 11.34
N ASP A 230 -28.24 17.34 11.58
CA ASP A 230 -29.23 18.05 12.38
C ASP A 230 -29.66 17.27 13.64
N PRO A 231 -29.33 17.77 14.86
CA PRO A 231 -29.78 17.15 16.11
C PRO A 231 -31.30 17.09 16.28
N GLN A 232 -32.07 18.03 15.67
CA GLN A 232 -33.53 18.01 15.76
C GLN A 232 -34.12 16.86 14.97
N SER A 233 -33.60 16.60 13.78
CA SER A 233 -33.97 15.42 12.97
C SER A 233 -33.73 14.10 13.72
N VAL A 234 -32.62 14.01 14.45
CA VAL A 234 -32.31 12.85 15.30
C VAL A 234 -33.33 12.72 16.44
N ALA A 235 -33.71 13.80 17.08
CA ALA A 235 -34.72 13.78 18.17
C ALA A 235 -36.11 13.35 17.66
N ILE A 236 -36.49 13.73 16.45
CA ILE A 236 -37.80 13.44 15.84
C ILE A 236 -37.85 11.97 15.35
N LYS A 237 -36.83 11.55 14.58
CA LYS A 237 -36.84 10.22 13.93
C LYS A 237 -36.44 9.10 14.88
N GLY A 238 -35.63 9.42 15.90
CA GLY A 238 -34.98 8.43 16.75
C GLY A 238 -33.90 7.62 16.01
N LEU A 239 -32.98 7.05 16.75
CA LEU A 239 -31.98 6.13 16.21
C LEU A 239 -31.83 4.92 17.11
N PRO A 240 -31.45 3.76 16.56
CA PRO A 240 -31.09 2.59 17.40
C PRO A 240 -29.96 2.99 18.37
N HIS A 241 -30.08 2.58 19.64
CA HIS A 241 -29.01 2.76 20.63
C HIS A 241 -27.85 1.80 20.36
N THR A 242 -27.11 2.08 19.29
CA THR A 242 -25.93 1.30 18.89
C THR A 242 -24.65 2.09 19.13
N ASN A 243 -23.55 1.41 19.36
CA ASN A 243 -22.25 2.04 19.57
C ASN A 243 -21.89 3.00 18.40
N GLY A 244 -21.60 4.26 18.73
CA GLY A 244 -21.23 5.29 17.75
C GLY A 244 -22.41 6.12 17.24
N ALA A 245 -23.65 5.62 17.22
CA ALA A 245 -24.82 6.36 16.74
C ALA A 245 -25.00 7.69 17.47
N ASN A 246 -25.02 7.66 18.80
CA ASN A 246 -25.22 8.85 19.64
C ASN A 246 -24.08 9.86 19.57
N GLU A 247 -22.87 9.41 19.17
CA GLU A 247 -21.71 10.30 19.03
C GLU A 247 -21.74 11.04 17.69
N VAL A 248 -22.16 10.37 16.61
CA VAL A 248 -22.06 10.88 15.22
C VAL A 248 -23.34 11.57 14.76
N ALA A 249 -24.51 11.01 15.08
CA ALA A 249 -25.79 11.52 14.59
C ALA A 249 -26.07 12.95 15.03
N GLY A 250 -26.44 13.81 14.08
CA GLY A 250 -26.67 15.25 14.26
C GLY A 250 -25.39 16.06 14.52
N ARG A 251 -24.22 15.41 14.57
CA ARG A 251 -22.95 16.02 15.02
C ARG A 251 -21.77 15.65 14.14
N ALA A 252 -21.98 15.08 12.96
CA ALA A 252 -20.89 14.64 12.09
C ALA A 252 -19.94 15.80 11.73
N ASP A 253 -18.65 15.54 11.79
CA ASP A 253 -17.59 16.44 11.32
C ASP A 253 -17.20 16.12 9.87
N VAL A 254 -17.45 14.87 9.44
CA VAL A 254 -17.15 14.37 8.09
C VAL A 254 -18.37 13.67 7.51
N LEU A 255 -18.70 14.00 6.27
CA LEU A 255 -19.74 13.36 5.47
C LEU A 255 -19.09 12.55 4.35
N VAL A 256 -19.31 11.25 4.36
CA VAL A 256 -18.82 10.31 3.33
C VAL A 256 -19.98 9.87 2.46
N CYS A 257 -20.02 10.35 1.23
CA CYS A 257 -21.09 10.01 0.29
C CYS A 257 -20.93 8.60 -0.30
N PRO A 258 -22.02 7.92 -0.65
CA PRO A 258 -21.98 6.58 -1.21
C PRO A 258 -21.41 6.49 -2.63
N GLY A 259 -21.25 7.62 -3.30
CA GLY A 259 -20.70 7.71 -4.64
C GLY A 259 -20.42 9.14 -5.06
N ILE A 260 -19.58 9.27 -6.10
CA ILE A 260 -19.14 10.57 -6.62
C ILE A 260 -20.30 11.46 -7.09
N ASP A 261 -21.33 10.85 -7.68
CA ASP A 261 -22.47 11.64 -8.20
C ASP A 261 -23.20 12.35 -7.08
N SER A 262 -23.53 11.64 -5.98
CA SER A 262 -24.20 12.24 -4.82
C SER A 262 -23.33 13.29 -4.14
N ALA A 263 -22.03 13.01 -4.02
CA ALA A 263 -21.07 13.95 -3.45
C ALA A 263 -20.89 15.20 -4.32
N ASN A 264 -20.81 15.03 -5.65
CA ASN A 264 -20.65 16.14 -6.58
C ASN A 264 -21.89 17.04 -6.63
N ILE A 265 -23.09 16.44 -6.61
CA ILE A 265 -24.35 17.21 -6.52
C ILE A 265 -24.37 18.03 -5.25
N LEU A 266 -24.05 17.43 -4.09
CA LEU A 266 -24.00 18.15 -2.81
C LEU A 266 -22.92 19.25 -2.83
N TYR A 267 -21.72 18.98 -3.34
CA TYR A 267 -20.66 19.97 -3.51
C TYR A 267 -21.13 21.16 -4.36
N LYS A 268 -21.76 20.90 -5.50
CA LYS A 268 -22.26 21.96 -6.39
C LYS A 268 -23.42 22.74 -5.77
N THR A 269 -24.24 22.10 -4.94
CA THR A 269 -25.30 22.79 -4.17
C THR A 269 -24.67 23.75 -3.17
N ILE A 270 -23.68 23.30 -2.38
CA ILE A 270 -22.97 24.19 -1.43
C ILE A 270 -22.22 25.29 -2.18
N SER A 271 -21.53 24.98 -3.28
CA SER A 271 -20.86 25.98 -4.12
C SER A 271 -21.84 27.03 -4.70
N ALA A 272 -23.08 26.66 -4.97
CA ALA A 272 -24.12 27.65 -5.35
C ALA A 272 -24.52 28.55 -4.19
N MET A 273 -24.60 28.03 -2.95
CA MET A 273 -24.86 28.82 -1.76
C MET A 273 -23.75 29.85 -1.49
N CYS A 274 -22.49 29.55 -1.79
CA CYS A 274 -21.38 30.50 -1.67
C CYS A 274 -21.61 31.79 -2.46
N LYS A 275 -22.29 31.70 -3.60
CA LYS A 275 -22.60 32.89 -4.43
C LYS A 275 -23.55 33.89 -3.76
N TYR A 276 -24.29 33.44 -2.77
CA TYR A 276 -25.23 34.26 -2.01
C TYR A 276 -24.67 34.65 -0.63
N GLY A 277 -23.40 34.32 -0.34
CA GLY A 277 -22.75 34.65 0.93
C GLY A 277 -23.20 33.81 2.12
N GLU A 278 -23.91 32.69 1.88
CA GLU A 278 -24.44 31.81 2.91
C GLU A 278 -23.54 30.62 3.23
N ALA A 279 -22.46 30.44 2.47
CA ALA A 279 -21.52 29.33 2.61
C ALA A 279 -20.10 29.72 2.18
N SER A 280 -19.09 29.02 2.72
CA SER A 280 -17.72 28.97 2.22
C SER A 280 -17.34 27.54 1.97
N ILE A 281 -16.45 27.28 0.98
CA ILE A 281 -15.98 25.95 0.64
C ILE A 281 -14.54 25.99 0.12
N ALA A 282 -13.69 25.09 0.63
CA ALA A 282 -12.31 24.89 0.20
C ALA A 282 -12.03 23.44 -0.06
N GLY A 283 -11.23 23.10 -1.09
CA GLY A 283 -10.96 21.72 -1.50
C GLY A 283 -9.48 21.37 -1.51
N ILE A 284 -9.17 20.13 -1.12
CA ILE A 284 -7.84 19.52 -1.15
C ILE A 284 -7.93 18.11 -1.70
N THR A 285 -7.05 17.75 -2.64
CA THR A 285 -6.87 16.35 -3.05
C THR A 285 -5.70 15.77 -2.28
N VAL A 286 -5.97 14.71 -1.52
CA VAL A 286 -5.02 14.01 -0.64
C VAL A 286 -4.76 12.57 -1.10
N GLY A 287 -3.74 11.94 -0.52
CA GLY A 287 -3.26 10.62 -0.92
C GLY A 287 -2.00 10.68 -1.79
N PHE A 288 -1.47 11.87 -2.06
CA PHE A 288 -0.19 12.14 -2.70
C PHE A 288 0.88 12.56 -1.67
N PRO A 289 2.19 12.56 -2.05
CA PRO A 289 3.26 13.06 -1.16
C PRO A 289 3.08 14.52 -0.74
N VAL A 290 2.43 15.32 -1.59
CA VAL A 290 2.07 16.72 -1.35
C VAL A 290 0.62 16.94 -1.76
N PRO A 291 -0.11 17.89 -1.13
CA PRO A 291 -1.47 18.21 -1.53
C PRO A 291 -1.55 18.71 -2.98
N TYR A 292 -2.60 18.31 -3.65
CA TYR A 292 -2.87 18.64 -5.05
C TYR A 292 -4.21 19.36 -5.19
N ILE A 293 -4.19 20.50 -5.85
CA ILE A 293 -5.37 21.37 -6.02
C ILE A 293 -5.91 21.25 -7.44
N ILE A 294 -7.17 20.86 -7.56
CA ILE A 294 -7.93 20.85 -8.81
C ILE A 294 -9.11 21.84 -8.61
N LEU A 295 -8.95 23.07 -9.07
CA LEU A 295 -9.98 24.10 -8.92
C LEU A 295 -10.98 24.07 -10.08
N SER A 296 -12.26 24.34 -9.77
CA SER A 296 -13.25 24.62 -10.78
C SER A 296 -13.07 26.03 -11.34
N ARG A 297 -13.23 26.18 -12.66
CA ARG A 297 -13.22 27.52 -13.30
C ARG A 297 -14.35 28.44 -12.83
N ALA A 298 -15.40 27.85 -12.26
CA ALA A 298 -16.56 28.55 -11.76
C ALA A 298 -16.46 28.97 -10.28
N ASP A 299 -15.38 28.54 -9.58
CA ASP A 299 -15.19 28.87 -8.18
C ASP A 299 -14.76 30.33 -8.01
N SER A 300 -15.22 31.00 -6.94
CA SER A 300 -14.83 32.35 -6.60
C SER A 300 -13.33 32.45 -6.28
N LEU A 301 -12.80 33.67 -6.28
CA LEU A 301 -11.42 33.91 -5.88
C LEU A 301 -11.21 33.49 -4.42
N ASP A 302 -12.17 33.79 -3.54
CA ASP A 302 -12.09 33.40 -2.12
C ASP A 302 -12.05 31.90 -1.93
N THR A 303 -12.95 31.13 -2.54
CA THR A 303 -12.92 29.63 -2.54
C THR A 303 -11.58 29.08 -3.00
N ARG A 304 -10.99 29.69 -4.02
CA ARG A 304 -9.72 29.27 -4.57
C ARG A 304 -8.56 29.62 -3.63
N LEU A 305 -8.58 30.81 -3.00
CA LEU A 305 -7.59 31.23 -2.01
C LEU A 305 -7.66 30.37 -0.74
N GLU A 306 -8.87 30.12 -0.23
CA GLU A 306 -9.12 29.22 0.90
C GLU A 306 -8.62 27.81 0.62
N SER A 307 -8.73 27.32 -0.62
CA SER A 307 -8.19 26.01 -1.03
C SER A 307 -6.65 25.97 -1.02
N ILE A 308 -5.98 27.07 -1.41
CA ILE A 308 -4.50 27.17 -1.28
C ILE A 308 -4.11 27.21 0.19
N ALA A 309 -4.82 27.98 1.01
CA ALA A 309 -4.59 28.07 2.45
C ALA A 309 -4.76 26.71 3.14
N LEU A 310 -5.84 26.00 2.82
CA LEU A 310 -6.10 24.62 3.25
C LEU A 310 -4.92 23.69 2.94
N CYS A 311 -4.43 23.72 1.70
CA CYS A 311 -3.31 22.88 1.28
C CYS A 311 -2.00 23.27 1.97
N SER A 312 -1.76 24.57 2.20
CA SER A 312 -0.58 25.03 2.93
C SER A 312 -0.60 24.56 4.39
N ILE A 313 -1.71 24.73 5.10
CA ILE A 313 -1.87 24.23 6.48
C ILE A 313 -1.63 22.72 6.55
N TYR A 314 -2.27 21.97 5.66
CA TYR A 314 -2.11 20.52 5.60
C TYR A 314 -0.65 20.11 5.38
N ALA A 315 0.02 20.70 4.39
CA ALA A 315 1.42 20.39 4.07
C ALA A 315 2.35 20.73 5.26
N GLN A 316 2.22 21.91 5.86
CA GLN A 316 3.08 22.35 6.96
C GLN A 316 2.87 21.51 8.23
N ARG A 317 1.61 21.19 8.58
CA ARG A 317 1.30 20.36 9.75
C ARG A 317 1.73 18.91 9.57
N THR A 318 1.61 18.38 8.35
CA THR A 318 2.18 17.04 7.99
C THR A 318 3.69 17.01 8.18
N LEU A 319 4.41 18.04 7.74
CA LEU A 319 5.86 18.16 7.95
C LEU A 319 6.22 18.22 9.43
N LEU A 320 5.44 18.93 10.25
CA LEU A 320 5.66 19.04 11.70
C LEU A 320 5.40 17.70 12.42
N GLU A 321 4.34 16.97 12.05
CA GLU A 321 4.07 15.63 12.60
C GLU A 321 5.18 14.63 12.22
N ASN A 322 5.61 14.63 10.97
CA ASN A 322 6.72 13.79 10.51
C ASN A 322 8.02 14.11 11.26
N LYS A 323 8.32 15.40 11.50
CA LYS A 323 9.49 15.81 12.31
C LYS A 323 9.39 15.34 13.77
N LYS A 324 8.21 15.33 14.38
CA LYS A 324 7.98 14.78 15.72
C LYS A 324 8.23 13.28 15.78
N THR A 325 7.72 12.55 14.77
CA THR A 325 7.91 11.10 14.64
C THR A 325 9.40 10.76 14.42
N VAL A 326 10.10 11.51 13.57
CA VAL A 326 11.55 11.33 13.32
C VAL A 326 12.37 11.68 14.56
N LYS A 327 12.02 12.71 15.34
CA LYS A 327 12.70 13.03 16.62
C LYS A 327 12.49 11.96 17.69
N ALA A 328 11.31 11.32 17.72
CA ALA A 328 11.06 10.18 18.60
C ALA A 328 11.82 8.91 18.15
N SER A 329 12.23 8.85 16.87
CA SER A 329 12.95 7.76 16.22
C SER A 329 14.45 8.03 15.98
N ALA A 330 15.06 9.06 16.61
CA ALA A 330 16.46 9.40 16.44
C ALA A 330 17.43 8.41 17.13
N SER A 331 17.16 7.11 17.04
CA SER A 331 18.14 6.04 17.21
C SER A 331 18.88 5.83 15.88
N LYS A 332 20.17 5.49 15.96
CA LYS A 332 20.99 5.07 14.82
C LYS A 332 20.19 4.07 13.96
N PRO A 333 20.13 4.25 12.62
CA PRO A 333 19.39 3.33 11.79
C PRO A 333 19.93 1.91 11.93
N PHE A 334 19.05 0.94 12.08
CA PHE A 334 19.42 -0.47 12.09
C PHE A 334 19.75 -0.93 10.67
N ARG A 335 20.85 -1.66 10.53
CA ARG A 335 21.27 -2.30 9.28
C ARG A 335 21.03 -3.78 9.34
N ILE A 336 20.19 -4.26 8.42
CA ILE A 336 19.69 -5.63 8.39
C ILE A 336 20.13 -6.26 7.07
N LEU A 337 20.84 -7.39 7.17
CA LEU A 337 21.14 -8.25 6.03
C LEU A 337 20.04 -9.28 5.88
N CYS A 338 19.36 -9.28 4.73
CA CYS A 338 18.35 -10.26 4.37
C CYS A 338 18.88 -11.23 3.32
N LEU A 339 18.68 -12.52 3.54
CA LEU A 339 19.13 -13.60 2.66
C LEU A 339 17.95 -14.48 2.27
N THR A 340 17.74 -14.69 0.97
CA THR A 340 16.70 -15.58 0.44
C THR A 340 17.28 -16.42 -0.72
N GLU A 341 16.59 -17.49 -1.07
CA GLU A 341 16.89 -18.24 -2.28
C GLU A 341 16.12 -17.68 -3.47
N ARG A 342 16.81 -17.51 -4.62
CA ARG A 342 16.19 -17.07 -5.86
C ARG A 342 16.82 -17.75 -7.06
N ALA A 343 16.06 -18.60 -7.74
CA ALA A 343 16.50 -19.29 -8.97
C ALA A 343 17.86 -20.02 -8.82
N GLY A 344 18.05 -20.75 -7.72
CA GLY A 344 19.29 -21.48 -7.45
C GLY A 344 20.48 -20.59 -7.05
N LEU A 345 20.23 -19.35 -6.64
CA LEU A 345 21.22 -18.39 -6.16
C LEU A 345 20.80 -17.86 -4.78
N ILE A 346 21.79 -17.44 -3.97
CA ILE A 346 21.52 -16.66 -2.76
C ILE A 346 21.28 -15.21 -3.16
N SER A 347 20.09 -14.72 -2.89
CA SER A 347 19.74 -13.31 -3.02
C SER A 347 19.98 -12.61 -1.69
N ALA A 348 20.92 -11.68 -1.67
CA ALA A 348 21.26 -10.87 -0.50
C ALA A 348 20.79 -9.42 -0.68
N ALA A 349 20.16 -8.86 0.34
CA ALA A 349 19.76 -7.45 0.36
C ALA A 349 20.15 -6.82 1.70
N LEU A 350 20.71 -5.60 1.63
CA LEU A 350 21.04 -4.78 2.79
C LEU A 350 19.98 -3.69 2.94
N PHE A 351 19.44 -3.57 4.15
CA PHE A 351 18.45 -2.57 4.52
C PHE A 351 19.00 -1.60 5.56
N GLU A 352 18.62 -0.33 5.47
CA GLU A 352 18.66 0.63 6.57
C GLU A 352 17.23 0.87 7.07
N ASN A 353 16.91 0.35 8.25
CA ASN A 353 15.55 0.18 8.73
C ASN A 353 14.70 -0.64 7.72
N ASP A 354 13.67 -0.04 7.11
CA ASP A 354 12.78 -0.64 6.11
C ASP A 354 13.17 -0.27 4.66
N ARG A 355 14.25 0.50 4.47
CA ARG A 355 14.70 0.95 3.15
C ARG A 355 15.80 0.04 2.61
N SER A 356 15.58 -0.57 1.45
CA SER A 356 16.61 -1.30 0.72
C SER A 356 17.73 -0.35 0.24
N VAL A 357 18.97 -0.67 0.62
CA VAL A 357 20.18 0.08 0.27
C VAL A 357 20.87 -0.55 -0.94
N SER A 358 21.01 -1.87 -0.96
CA SER A 358 21.67 -2.60 -2.02
C SER A 358 21.18 -4.05 -2.06
N CYS A 359 21.16 -4.65 -3.25
CA CYS A 359 20.91 -6.08 -3.41
C CYS A 359 21.87 -6.71 -4.41
N ASN A 360 22.17 -8.01 -4.23
CA ASN A 360 23.04 -8.77 -5.12
C ASN A 360 22.71 -10.26 -5.07
N LEU A 361 23.13 -10.98 -6.10
CA LEU A 361 22.97 -12.43 -6.21
C LEU A 361 24.35 -13.12 -6.06
N PHE A 362 24.39 -14.20 -5.32
CA PHE A 362 25.59 -14.99 -5.07
C PHE A 362 25.30 -16.47 -5.40
N PRO A 363 26.26 -17.21 -5.99
CA PRO A 363 26.08 -18.63 -6.23
C PRO A 363 26.05 -19.42 -4.92
N PHE A 364 25.30 -20.52 -4.89
CA PHE A 364 25.38 -21.46 -3.78
C PHE A 364 26.75 -22.15 -3.73
N PRO A 365 27.30 -22.41 -2.54
CA PRO A 365 28.47 -23.25 -2.40
C PRO A 365 28.12 -24.69 -2.77
N SER A 366 28.87 -25.32 -3.69
CA SER A 366 28.69 -26.70 -3.99
C SER A 366 29.47 -27.57 -3.00
N PHE A 367 28.88 -28.73 -2.68
CA PHE A 367 29.47 -29.73 -1.77
C PHE A 367 29.85 -31.01 -2.49
N GLN A 368 29.61 -31.09 -3.81
CA GLN A 368 29.77 -32.37 -4.56
C GLN A 368 30.99 -32.42 -5.49
N ASP A 369 31.49 -31.30 -6.00
CA ASP A 369 32.65 -31.31 -6.91
C ASP A 369 33.87 -30.61 -6.30
N LYS A 370 34.97 -31.31 -6.16
CA LYS A 370 36.21 -30.82 -5.55
C LYS A 370 37.02 -29.84 -6.41
N GLU A 371 36.65 -29.60 -7.66
CA GLU A 371 37.49 -28.85 -8.59
C GLU A 371 36.91 -27.52 -9.15
N ALA A 372 35.63 -27.21 -8.94
CA ALA A 372 35.01 -26.03 -9.62
C ALA A 372 34.08 -25.17 -8.82
N GLU A 373 33.90 -25.33 -7.49
CA GLU A 373 32.81 -24.68 -6.80
C GLU A 373 33.22 -24.01 -5.48
N MET A 374 32.64 -22.81 -5.28
CA MET A 374 32.87 -21.92 -4.17
C MET A 374 32.59 -22.60 -2.82
N SER A 375 33.52 -22.53 -1.87
CA SER A 375 33.32 -23.02 -0.51
C SER A 375 32.41 -22.07 0.28
N LEU A 376 31.78 -22.54 1.36
CA LEU A 376 30.98 -21.69 2.25
C LEU A 376 31.81 -20.49 2.78
N ASN A 377 33.10 -20.71 3.05
CA ASN A 377 33.97 -19.62 3.50
C ASN A 377 34.20 -18.56 2.42
N GLU A 378 34.37 -18.93 1.18
CA GLU A 378 34.50 -17.99 0.05
C GLU A 378 33.22 -17.18 -0.16
N LEU A 379 32.05 -17.82 -0.08
CA LEU A 379 30.76 -17.12 -0.12
C LEU A 379 30.65 -16.10 1.01
N ILE A 380 31.01 -16.48 2.24
CA ILE A 380 30.98 -15.58 3.39
C ILE A 380 31.91 -14.38 3.19
N GLU A 381 33.12 -14.60 2.65
CA GLU A 381 34.07 -13.50 2.38
C GLU A 381 33.58 -12.59 1.23
N GLN A 382 32.92 -13.14 0.21
CA GLN A 382 32.29 -12.33 -0.84
C GLN A 382 31.14 -11.47 -0.29
N LEU A 383 30.27 -12.04 0.55
CA LEU A 383 29.20 -11.32 1.23
C LEU A 383 29.76 -10.23 2.15
N ARG A 384 30.80 -10.52 2.94
CA ARG A 384 31.46 -9.53 3.80
C ARG A 384 32.05 -8.38 2.99
N SER A 385 32.75 -8.67 1.92
CA SER A 385 33.31 -7.66 1.01
C SER A 385 32.21 -6.80 0.37
N TRP A 386 31.07 -7.41 0.03
CA TRP A 386 29.91 -6.70 -0.50
C TRP A 386 29.26 -5.83 0.58
N ILE A 387 29.07 -6.31 1.82
CA ILE A 387 28.55 -5.54 2.95
C ILE A 387 29.45 -4.33 3.22
N GLN A 388 30.77 -4.50 3.27
CA GLN A 388 31.73 -3.42 3.52
C GLN A 388 31.64 -2.31 2.46
N ARG A 389 31.42 -2.66 1.20
CA ARG A 389 31.28 -1.70 0.10
C ARG A 389 29.94 -0.95 0.11
N ASN A 390 28.88 -1.55 0.66
CA ASN A 390 27.53 -1.00 0.62
C ASN A 390 27.01 -0.50 1.98
N SER A 391 27.78 -0.70 3.07
CA SER A 391 27.50 -0.16 4.38
C SER A 391 28.56 0.88 4.74
N PRO A 392 28.19 2.15 5.03
CA PRO A 392 29.14 3.21 5.37
C PRO A 392 30.06 2.87 6.55
N THR A 393 29.63 2.01 7.46
CA THR A 393 30.42 1.56 8.64
C THR A 393 30.96 0.15 8.48
N GLY A 394 30.64 -0.56 7.39
CA GLY A 394 30.97 -1.97 7.21
C GLY A 394 30.32 -2.91 8.24
N SER A 395 29.33 -2.43 9.00
CA SER A 395 28.66 -3.19 10.07
C SER A 395 27.18 -3.46 9.72
N ILE A 396 26.65 -4.52 10.33
CA ILE A 396 25.22 -4.85 10.33
C ILE A 396 24.76 -5.05 11.77
N ASP A 397 23.46 -4.93 12.02
CA ASP A 397 22.86 -5.05 13.36
C ASP A 397 22.05 -6.36 13.50
N ALA A 398 21.70 -6.99 12.39
CA ALA A 398 21.07 -8.31 12.36
C ALA A 398 21.24 -8.99 11.00
N VAL A 399 21.10 -10.31 10.98
CA VAL A 399 20.95 -11.13 9.78
C VAL A 399 19.59 -11.80 9.82
N ALA A 400 18.86 -11.80 8.71
CA ALA A 400 17.60 -12.51 8.57
C ALA A 400 17.63 -13.40 7.33
N ALA A 401 17.22 -14.64 7.45
CA ALA A 401 17.19 -15.58 6.35
C ALA A 401 15.82 -16.22 6.19
N ALA A 402 15.41 -16.47 4.94
CA ALA A 402 14.21 -17.23 4.64
C ALA A 402 14.52 -18.42 3.74
N ALA A 403 14.00 -19.58 4.11
CA ALA A 403 14.15 -20.80 3.35
C ALA A 403 12.86 -21.64 3.39
N GLY A 404 12.65 -22.49 2.39
CA GLY A 404 11.63 -23.52 2.42
C GLY A 404 12.05 -24.60 3.40
N CYS A 405 11.25 -24.84 4.40
CA CYS A 405 11.47 -25.89 5.39
C CYS A 405 10.15 -26.58 5.69
N SER A 406 10.17 -27.91 5.77
CA SER A 406 8.99 -28.70 6.16
C SER A 406 8.86 -28.75 7.69
N PRO A 407 7.93 -28.01 8.31
CA PRO A 407 7.70 -28.09 9.75
C PRO A 407 7.02 -29.43 10.09
N ARG A 408 7.43 -30.08 11.18
CA ARG A 408 6.83 -31.36 11.62
C ARG A 408 5.49 -31.24 12.30
N ARG A 409 5.10 -30.07 12.79
CA ARG A 409 3.78 -29.74 13.32
C ARG A 409 3.41 -28.31 12.96
N HIS A 410 2.16 -28.12 12.59
CA HIS A 410 1.63 -26.86 12.10
C HIS A 410 0.84 -26.15 13.21
N THR A 411 1.29 -24.96 13.55
CA THR A 411 0.47 -24.00 14.30
C THR A 411 0.32 -22.74 13.47
N GLN A 412 -0.78 -22.01 13.62
CA GLN A 412 -0.99 -20.70 12.98
C GLN A 412 0.15 -19.71 13.31
N ALA A 413 0.90 -19.93 14.39
CA ALA A 413 2.07 -19.15 14.77
C ALA A 413 3.20 -19.23 13.74
N ILE A 414 3.34 -20.36 13.00
CA ILE A 414 4.35 -20.52 11.93
C ILE A 414 4.15 -19.49 10.81
N LEU A 415 2.91 -19.04 10.63
CA LEU A 415 2.54 -18.09 9.58
C LEU A 415 2.90 -16.64 9.92
N LYS A 416 3.22 -16.30 11.17
CA LYS A 416 3.20 -14.91 11.66
C LYS A 416 4.50 -14.36 12.24
N GLY A 417 5.64 -15.10 12.27
CA GLY A 417 6.79 -14.58 12.98
C GLY A 417 8.17 -15.00 12.46
N LEU A 418 9.20 -14.37 13.03
CA LEU A 418 10.59 -14.77 12.90
C LEU A 418 10.99 -15.61 14.09
N TYR A 419 11.83 -16.62 13.83
CA TYR A 419 12.46 -17.48 14.84
C TYR A 419 13.90 -17.04 15.07
N SER A 420 14.43 -17.25 16.26
CA SER A 420 15.87 -17.14 16.49
C SER A 420 16.60 -18.28 15.76
N LEU A 421 17.53 -17.95 14.88
CA LEU A 421 18.26 -18.96 14.09
C LEU A 421 19.19 -19.78 14.99
N SER A 422 19.76 -19.20 16.02
CA SER A 422 20.60 -19.90 17.01
C SER A 422 19.85 -21.01 17.76
N ASP A 423 18.56 -20.83 18.03
CA ASP A 423 17.72 -21.85 18.67
C ASP A 423 17.44 -23.03 17.72
N ILE A 424 17.43 -22.76 16.41
CA ILE A 424 17.24 -23.77 15.36
C ILE A 424 18.52 -24.59 15.15
N LEU A 425 19.67 -23.95 15.08
CA LEU A 425 20.96 -24.58 14.67
C LEU A 425 21.77 -25.14 15.86
N SER A 426 21.53 -24.74 17.10
CA SER A 426 22.29 -25.15 18.29
C SER A 426 22.17 -26.65 18.68
N GLY A 427 21.73 -27.51 17.75
CA GLY A 427 21.60 -28.98 17.98
C GLY A 427 20.47 -29.33 18.94
N ARG A 428 19.92 -28.38 19.65
CA ARG A 428 18.78 -28.54 20.55
C ARG A 428 17.45 -28.46 19.78
N GLY A 429 17.46 -28.01 18.49
CA GLY A 429 16.29 -27.82 17.66
C GLY A 429 16.36 -28.34 16.23
N VAL A 430 17.54 -28.62 15.66
CA VAL A 430 17.72 -29.00 14.24
C VAL A 430 17.01 -30.30 13.82
N HIS A 431 16.68 -31.17 14.75
CA HIS A 431 15.88 -32.36 14.44
C HIS A 431 14.42 -32.07 14.04
N GLY A 432 13.98 -30.81 14.10
CA GLY A 432 12.63 -30.37 13.76
C GLY A 432 12.50 -29.64 12.41
N VAL A 433 13.57 -29.03 11.90
CA VAL A 433 13.57 -28.36 10.59
C VAL A 433 14.45 -29.17 9.64
N LYS A 434 13.87 -29.76 8.62
CA LYS A 434 14.63 -30.32 7.50
C LYS A 434 14.55 -29.29 6.37
N PRO A 435 15.66 -28.63 6.01
CA PRO A 435 15.73 -27.88 4.76
C PRO A 435 15.36 -28.83 3.63
N ASP A 436 14.48 -28.37 2.73
CA ASP A 436 13.99 -29.21 1.64
C ASP A 436 15.11 -29.49 0.62
N THR A 437 16.11 -28.59 0.55
CA THR A 437 17.26 -28.71 -0.35
C THR A 437 18.60 -28.45 0.37
N GLN A 438 19.70 -28.92 -0.24
CA GLN A 438 21.05 -28.62 0.23
C GLN A 438 21.38 -27.12 0.17
N GLY A 439 20.86 -26.40 -0.85
CA GLY A 439 21.04 -24.97 -0.98
C GLY A 439 20.45 -24.19 0.20
N GLN A 440 19.25 -24.56 0.63
CA GLN A 440 18.58 -23.94 1.79
C GLN A 440 19.37 -24.16 3.09
N LYS A 441 19.96 -25.35 3.27
CA LYS A 441 20.86 -25.63 4.40
C LYS A 441 22.09 -24.72 4.37
N SER A 442 22.70 -24.53 3.21
CA SER A 442 23.84 -23.63 3.02
C SER A 442 23.50 -22.18 3.32
N LEU A 443 22.32 -21.72 2.92
CA LEU A 443 21.83 -20.37 3.20
C LEU A 443 21.69 -20.12 4.70
N LEU A 444 21.13 -21.08 5.46
CA LEU A 444 20.95 -20.94 6.91
C LEU A 444 22.31 -20.96 7.63
N LEU A 445 23.24 -21.84 7.23
CA LEU A 445 24.59 -21.88 7.78
C LEU A 445 25.38 -20.59 7.49
N CYS A 446 25.20 -20.04 6.28
CA CYS A 446 25.79 -18.75 5.90
C CYS A 446 25.26 -17.61 6.76
N ALA A 447 23.95 -17.57 7.02
CA ALA A 447 23.32 -16.55 7.85
C ALA A 447 23.84 -16.63 9.30
N GLU A 448 23.96 -17.82 9.88
CA GLU A 448 24.48 -18.02 11.23
C GLU A 448 25.94 -17.60 11.34
N GLU A 449 26.79 -18.04 10.41
CA GLU A 449 28.22 -17.71 10.42
C GLU A 449 28.46 -16.22 10.25
N LEU A 450 27.70 -15.54 9.39
CA LEU A 450 27.75 -14.08 9.28
C LEU A 450 27.33 -13.39 10.56
N ALA A 451 26.24 -13.85 11.19
CA ALA A 451 25.80 -13.30 12.46
C ALA A 451 26.87 -13.45 13.56
N ASN A 452 27.51 -14.61 13.62
CA ASN A 452 28.61 -14.89 14.57
C ASN A 452 29.80 -13.95 14.33
N ARG A 453 30.22 -13.76 13.06
CA ARG A 453 31.35 -12.90 12.70
C ARG A 453 31.11 -11.42 12.96
N TYR A 454 29.87 -10.96 12.85
CA TYR A 454 29.48 -9.58 13.18
C TYR A 454 29.04 -9.39 14.64
N GLY A 455 28.91 -10.46 15.42
CA GLY A 455 28.45 -10.43 16.80
C GLY A 455 27.00 -9.97 16.94
N VAL A 456 26.14 -10.33 15.97
CA VAL A 456 24.74 -9.90 15.89
C VAL A 456 23.76 -11.08 15.94
N ARG A 457 22.48 -10.79 16.13
CA ARG A 457 21.43 -11.83 16.10
C ARG A 457 21.09 -12.27 14.68
N ALA A 458 20.81 -13.57 14.51
CA ALA A 458 20.28 -14.13 13.30
C ALA A 458 18.83 -14.59 13.49
N PHE A 459 18.00 -14.32 12.48
CA PHE A 459 16.59 -14.67 12.45
C PHE A 459 16.25 -15.52 11.24
N PHE A 460 15.18 -16.31 11.37
CA PHE A 460 14.70 -17.21 10.34
C PHE A 460 13.20 -17.05 10.11
N ALA A 461 12.76 -17.12 8.85
CA ALA A 461 11.37 -17.23 8.45
C ALA A 461 11.16 -18.37 7.45
N HIS A 462 9.95 -18.93 7.39
CA HIS A 462 9.55 -19.82 6.34
C HIS A 462 9.21 -19.03 5.06
N SER A 463 9.89 -19.32 3.93
CA SER A 463 9.56 -18.73 2.63
C SER A 463 8.28 -19.33 2.07
N PHE A 464 8.13 -20.65 2.15
CA PHE A 464 7.08 -21.42 1.52
C PHE A 464 6.42 -22.40 2.49
N LEU A 465 5.14 -22.69 2.23
CA LEU A 465 4.40 -23.80 2.86
C LEU A 465 3.88 -24.76 1.79
N ASN A 466 3.94 -26.06 2.08
CA ASN A 466 3.26 -27.04 1.25
C ASN A 466 1.74 -27.00 1.45
N PRO A 467 0.92 -27.09 0.38
CA PRO A 467 -0.54 -27.04 0.48
C PRO A 467 -1.15 -28.12 1.36
N SER A 468 -0.57 -29.33 1.39
CA SER A 468 -0.96 -30.40 2.31
C SER A 468 -0.85 -30.00 3.78
N GLN A 469 0.12 -29.14 4.09
CA GLN A 469 0.34 -28.57 5.42
C GLN A 469 -0.72 -27.53 5.76
N PHE A 470 -1.08 -26.69 4.78
CA PHE A 470 -2.14 -25.67 4.94
C PHE A 470 -3.50 -26.29 5.25
N ARG A 471 -3.89 -27.37 4.57
CA ARG A 471 -5.14 -28.09 4.80
C ARG A 471 -5.28 -28.59 6.25
N SER A 472 -4.18 -29.01 6.86
CA SER A 472 -4.19 -29.47 8.25
C SER A 472 -4.38 -28.34 9.28
N ILE A 473 -4.02 -27.10 8.91
CA ILE A 473 -4.12 -25.90 9.77
C ILE A 473 -5.51 -25.28 9.69
N SER A 474 -6.06 -25.15 8.47
CA SER A 474 -7.30 -24.38 8.23
C SER A 474 -8.57 -25.15 8.53
N GLY A 475 -8.51 -26.49 8.63
CA GLY A 475 -9.71 -27.33 8.76
C GLY A 475 -10.71 -27.18 7.61
N GLY A 476 -10.35 -26.44 6.56
CA GLY A 476 -11.20 -26.09 5.44
C GLY A 476 -11.31 -27.18 4.40
N ILE A 477 -12.49 -27.29 3.78
CA ILE A 477 -12.74 -28.12 2.61
C ILE A 477 -12.30 -27.31 1.38
N SER A 478 -11.08 -27.55 0.88
CA SER A 478 -10.72 -27.05 -0.44
C SER A 478 -11.43 -27.88 -1.51
N LEU A 479 -12.20 -27.23 -2.36
CA LEU A 479 -12.90 -27.89 -3.49
C LEU A 479 -11.93 -28.31 -4.61
N ARG A 480 -10.67 -27.83 -4.60
CA ARG A 480 -9.60 -28.24 -5.51
C ARG A 480 -8.55 -29.03 -4.74
N ALA A 481 -8.64 -30.34 -4.79
CA ALA A 481 -7.95 -31.27 -3.86
C ALA A 481 -6.46 -31.51 -4.15
N GLU A 482 -5.84 -31.01 -5.21
CA GLU A 482 -4.62 -31.64 -5.77
C GLU A 482 -3.50 -30.69 -6.21
N ASP A 483 -3.42 -29.46 -5.68
CA ASP A 483 -2.34 -28.54 -6.04
C ASP A 483 -1.22 -28.60 -4.97
N ASP A 484 -0.08 -29.21 -5.31
CA ASP A 484 1.09 -29.32 -4.44
C ASP A 484 2.11 -28.19 -4.63
N THR A 485 1.76 -27.12 -5.38
CA THR A 485 2.64 -25.97 -5.60
C THR A 485 2.90 -25.23 -4.28
N PRO A 486 4.18 -25.02 -3.89
CA PRO A 486 4.52 -24.34 -2.65
C PRO A 486 3.93 -22.93 -2.57
N LEU A 487 3.30 -22.61 -1.44
CA LEU A 487 2.66 -21.31 -1.18
C LEU A 487 3.69 -20.30 -0.65
N PRO A 488 3.93 -19.14 -1.29
CA PRO A 488 4.90 -18.13 -0.88
C PRO A 488 4.37 -17.31 0.31
N ILE A 489 4.38 -17.91 1.49
CA ILE A 489 3.72 -17.36 2.68
C ILE A 489 4.31 -16.03 3.15
N LEU A 490 5.62 -15.88 3.05
CA LEU A 490 6.31 -14.67 3.52
C LEU A 490 5.90 -13.44 2.69
N GLY A 491 5.78 -13.58 1.37
CA GLY A 491 5.28 -12.52 0.49
C GLY A 491 3.82 -12.16 0.74
N ILE A 492 2.97 -13.15 1.02
CA ILE A 492 1.56 -12.95 1.37
C ILE A 492 1.44 -12.21 2.71
N GLN A 493 2.21 -12.60 3.72
CA GLN A 493 2.23 -11.92 5.02
C GLN A 493 2.70 -10.47 4.88
N HIS A 494 3.73 -10.22 4.08
CA HIS A 494 4.19 -8.86 3.82
C HIS A 494 3.10 -7.99 3.20
N ALA A 495 2.34 -8.52 2.25
CA ALA A 495 1.20 -7.83 1.66
C ALA A 495 0.17 -7.40 2.73
N VAL A 496 -0.16 -8.30 3.67
CA VAL A 496 -1.08 -7.98 4.79
C VAL A 496 -0.48 -6.92 5.71
N THR A 497 0.80 -7.05 6.08
CA THR A 497 1.49 -6.07 6.94
C THR A 497 1.50 -4.66 6.32
N ILE A 498 1.74 -4.55 5.01
CA ILE A 498 1.72 -3.25 4.33
C ILE A 498 0.31 -2.65 4.32
N VAL A 499 -0.73 -3.46 4.04
CA VAL A 499 -2.12 -2.99 4.13
C VAL A 499 -2.46 -2.57 5.56
N ALA A 500 -2.02 -3.33 6.58
CA ALA A 500 -2.21 -2.99 7.99
C ALA A 500 -1.62 -1.62 8.34
N ARG A 501 -0.38 -1.36 7.92
CA ARG A 501 0.30 -0.07 8.13
C ARG A 501 -0.40 1.08 7.41
N GLN A 502 -0.83 0.89 6.16
CA GLN A 502 -1.52 1.93 5.38
C GLN A 502 -2.92 2.24 5.91
N THR A 503 -3.62 1.23 6.41
CA THR A 503 -4.98 1.37 6.92
C THR A 503 -5.03 1.66 8.43
N LEU A 504 -3.86 1.70 9.10
CA LEU A 504 -3.72 1.85 10.55
C LEU A 504 -4.59 0.84 11.31
N ARG A 505 -4.61 -0.41 10.86
CA ARG A 505 -5.39 -1.51 11.44
C ARG A 505 -4.51 -2.70 11.80
N PRO A 506 -4.86 -3.44 12.84
CA PRO A 506 -4.19 -4.69 13.13
C PRO A 506 -4.46 -5.72 12.02
N GLU A 507 -3.47 -6.54 11.70
CA GLU A 507 -3.53 -7.54 10.63
C GLU A 507 -4.74 -8.49 10.77
N HIS A 508 -5.10 -8.87 12.00
CA HIS A 508 -6.20 -9.79 12.29
C HIS A 508 -7.61 -9.25 12.02
N ASP A 509 -7.71 -7.98 11.62
CA ASP A 509 -8.98 -7.34 11.24
C ASP A 509 -9.11 -7.15 9.72
N LEU A 510 -8.09 -7.55 8.93
CA LEU A 510 -8.02 -7.25 7.51
C LEU A 510 -8.49 -8.40 6.62
N ASN A 511 -9.17 -8.04 5.53
CA ASN A 511 -9.43 -8.91 4.40
C ASN A 511 -8.63 -8.41 3.20
N VAL A 512 -7.72 -9.24 2.69
CA VAL A 512 -6.79 -8.86 1.62
C VAL A 512 -6.75 -9.96 0.56
N VAL A 513 -6.74 -9.59 -0.71
CA VAL A 513 -6.36 -10.50 -1.79
C VAL A 513 -4.90 -10.21 -2.12
N ALA A 514 -4.00 -11.11 -1.76
CA ALA A 514 -2.57 -10.99 -2.00
C ALA A 514 -2.16 -11.83 -3.20
N THR A 515 -1.31 -11.27 -4.08
CA THR A 515 -0.75 -12.01 -5.20
C THR A 515 0.77 -12.03 -5.14
N GLN A 516 1.36 -13.12 -5.61
CA GLN A 516 2.78 -13.19 -5.95
C GLN A 516 2.91 -13.71 -7.39
N LEU A 517 3.21 -12.79 -8.30
CA LEU A 517 3.21 -13.00 -9.73
C LEU A 517 4.65 -13.16 -10.21
N GLY A 518 5.09 -14.40 -10.35
CA GLY A 518 6.43 -14.80 -10.74
C GLY A 518 6.40 -16.02 -11.64
N PRO A 519 7.47 -16.83 -11.68
CA PRO A 519 7.47 -18.12 -12.34
C PRO A 519 6.37 -19.04 -11.82
N HIS A 520 6.02 -18.88 -10.55
CA HIS A 520 4.81 -19.41 -9.93
C HIS A 520 3.83 -18.26 -9.73
N LEU A 521 2.64 -18.40 -10.28
CA LEU A 521 1.53 -17.49 -10.05
C LEU A 521 0.82 -17.95 -8.77
N CYS A 522 0.76 -17.09 -7.77
CA CYS A 522 0.01 -17.35 -6.56
C CYS A 522 -0.97 -16.21 -6.29
N VAL A 523 -2.23 -16.55 -6.02
CA VAL A 523 -3.27 -15.63 -5.57
C VAL A 523 -3.90 -16.19 -4.32
N ALA A 524 -3.95 -15.43 -3.26
CA ALA A 524 -4.41 -15.85 -1.94
C ALA A 524 -5.48 -14.91 -1.39
N ALA A 525 -6.51 -15.48 -0.78
CA ALA A 525 -7.48 -14.77 0.03
C ALA A 525 -7.06 -14.84 1.50
N VAL A 526 -6.85 -13.69 2.11
CA VAL A 526 -6.62 -13.53 3.54
C VAL A 526 -7.86 -12.91 4.15
N VAL A 527 -8.46 -13.56 5.15
CA VAL A 527 -9.69 -13.12 5.82
C VAL A 527 -9.40 -12.97 7.30
N LYS A 528 -9.66 -11.79 7.87
CA LYS A 528 -9.31 -11.46 9.26
C LYS A 528 -7.86 -11.75 9.61
N GLY A 529 -6.96 -11.41 8.66
CA GLY A 529 -5.52 -11.62 8.79
C GLY A 529 -5.07 -13.09 8.73
N GLU A 530 -5.96 -14.02 8.45
CA GLU A 530 -5.67 -15.45 8.31
C GLU A 530 -5.82 -15.88 6.85
N LEU A 531 -4.90 -16.71 6.38
CA LEU A 531 -4.99 -17.28 5.05
C LEU A 531 -6.23 -18.18 4.97
N PHE A 532 -7.18 -17.81 4.10
CA PHE A 532 -8.45 -18.50 3.95
C PHE A 532 -8.43 -19.52 2.79
N ASP A 533 -7.97 -19.08 1.62
CA ASP A 533 -7.83 -19.93 0.43
C ASP A 533 -6.74 -19.37 -0.49
N HIS A 534 -6.23 -20.19 -1.40
CA HIS A 534 -5.23 -19.78 -2.39
C HIS A 534 -5.35 -20.60 -3.67
N HIS A 535 -4.79 -20.05 -4.75
CA HIS A 535 -4.52 -20.75 -5.99
C HIS A 535 -3.09 -20.49 -6.43
N SER A 536 -2.36 -21.55 -6.77
CA SER A 536 -1.02 -21.47 -7.28
C SER A 536 -0.91 -22.26 -8.59
N ALA A 537 -0.21 -21.70 -9.57
CA ALA A 537 0.01 -22.33 -10.86
C ALA A 537 1.42 -22.03 -11.37
N VAL A 538 2.00 -22.95 -12.13
CA VAL A 538 3.30 -22.76 -12.77
C VAL A 538 3.10 -22.17 -14.16
N LEU A 539 3.80 -21.08 -14.46
CA LEU A 539 3.82 -20.46 -15.79
C LEU A 539 4.96 -21.06 -16.61
N LEU A 540 4.67 -22.05 -17.44
CA LEU A 540 5.63 -22.69 -18.34
C LEU A 540 5.53 -22.10 -19.76
N ARG A 541 6.68 -21.79 -20.36
CA ARG A 541 6.81 -21.47 -21.78
C ARG A 541 6.95 -22.76 -22.58
N LYS A 542 5.96 -23.12 -23.40
CA LYS A 542 6.15 -24.22 -24.38
C LYS A 542 6.96 -23.70 -25.59
N THR A 543 8.12 -24.30 -25.83
CA THR A 543 8.92 -24.10 -27.04
C THR A 543 8.17 -24.65 -28.26
N GLY A 544 7.81 -23.76 -29.21
CA GLY A 544 7.34 -24.14 -30.54
C GLY A 544 5.93 -23.75 -30.94
N ASN A 545 4.99 -23.62 -30.04
CA ASN A 545 3.67 -23.00 -30.25
C ASN A 545 3.21 -22.48 -28.89
N ALA A 546 3.15 -21.17 -28.74
CA ALA A 546 2.87 -20.52 -27.48
C ALA A 546 1.42 -20.82 -27.05
N LYS A 547 1.24 -21.84 -26.24
CA LYS A 547 0.07 -21.99 -25.39
C LYS A 547 0.54 -21.80 -23.96
N ILE A 548 0.09 -20.73 -23.33
CA ILE A 548 0.13 -20.60 -21.87
C ILE A 548 -0.86 -21.64 -21.36
N ASN A 549 -0.35 -22.74 -20.81
CA ASN A 549 -1.17 -23.61 -20.00
C ASN A 549 -0.87 -23.22 -18.56
N LEU A 550 -1.85 -22.68 -17.87
CA LEU A 550 -1.91 -22.72 -16.41
C LEU A 550 -2.17 -24.19 -16.03
N ILE A 551 -1.10 -24.97 -15.98
CA ILE A 551 -1.19 -26.40 -15.67
C ILE A 551 -1.18 -26.51 -14.15
N PRO A 552 -2.16 -27.16 -13.51
CA PRO A 552 -2.00 -27.66 -12.16
C PRO A 552 -0.71 -28.48 -12.09
N SER A 553 0.08 -28.37 -11.03
CA SER A 553 1.41 -28.94 -10.90
C SER A 553 1.52 -30.43 -11.19
N GLN A 554 0.44 -31.21 -11.01
CA GLN A 554 0.40 -32.65 -11.29
C GLN A 554 0.48 -33.00 -12.78
N ASP A 555 -0.14 -32.21 -13.66
CA ASP A 555 -0.07 -32.47 -15.10
C ASP A 555 1.34 -32.16 -15.67
N ALA A 556 2.08 -31.22 -15.03
CA ALA A 556 3.46 -30.93 -15.38
C ALA A 556 4.41 -32.08 -14.99
N GLU A 557 4.14 -32.78 -13.88
CA GLU A 557 4.89 -33.98 -13.46
C GLU A 557 4.52 -35.19 -14.30
N ALA A 558 3.26 -35.40 -14.63
CA ALA A 558 2.79 -36.50 -15.50
C ALA A 558 3.36 -36.40 -16.93
N GLU A 559 3.42 -35.18 -17.53
CA GLU A 559 4.11 -34.97 -18.81
C GLU A 559 5.65 -35.22 -18.70
N SER A 560 6.26 -35.00 -17.53
CA SER A 560 7.66 -35.30 -17.29
C SER A 560 7.93 -36.79 -17.05
N GLU A 561 7.00 -37.52 -16.40
CA GLU A 561 7.10 -38.96 -16.17
C GLU A 561 6.88 -39.82 -17.45
N GLN A 562 6.00 -39.40 -18.37
CA GLN A 562 5.85 -40.08 -19.66
C GLN A 562 7.11 -40.00 -20.54
N LYS A 563 8.02 -39.04 -20.30
CA LYS A 563 9.34 -38.95 -20.94
C LYS A 563 10.45 -39.69 -20.19
N ARG A 564 10.17 -40.23 -19.00
CA ARG A 564 11.12 -40.99 -18.15
C ARG A 564 11.06 -42.49 -18.32
N LYS A 565 11.00 -43.01 -19.54
CA LYS A 565 11.36 -44.44 -19.76
C LYS A 565 12.79 -44.57 -20.19
N LYS A 566 13.74 -44.42 -19.24
CA LYS A 566 15.05 -45.11 -19.16
C LYS A 566 15.66 -44.87 -17.77
N PRO A 567 16.15 -45.90 -17.09
CA PRO A 567 16.69 -45.81 -15.74
C PRO A 567 18.17 -45.42 -15.75
N SER A 568 18.60 -44.74 -14.71
CA SER A 568 19.94 -44.34 -14.29
C SER A 568 20.34 -42.91 -14.59
N GLU A 569 20.01 -42.03 -13.61
CA GLU A 569 20.89 -41.00 -13.06
C GLU A 569 20.09 -40.13 -12.07
N PRO A 570 20.61 -39.77 -10.90
CA PRO A 570 19.87 -39.01 -9.91
C PRO A 570 19.89 -37.50 -10.21
N ASP A 571 18.78 -36.85 -9.89
CA ASP A 571 18.58 -35.41 -9.72
C ASP A 571 18.96 -34.45 -10.86
N TYR A 572 18.08 -34.34 -11.85
CA TYR A 572 18.10 -33.28 -12.85
C TYR A 572 16.82 -32.40 -12.84
N CYS A 573 16.04 -32.42 -11.79
CA CYS A 573 14.77 -31.68 -11.78
C CYS A 573 14.97 -30.16 -11.61
N GLU A 574 16.03 -29.69 -10.95
CA GLU A 574 16.25 -28.29 -10.67
C GLU A 574 16.85 -27.46 -11.83
N GLN A 575 17.65 -28.07 -12.71
CA GLN A 575 18.32 -27.27 -13.77
C GLN A 575 17.49 -27.00 -15.02
N ARG A 576 16.40 -27.75 -15.28
CA ARG A 576 15.52 -27.51 -16.44
C ARG A 576 14.49 -26.39 -16.23
N HIS A 577 14.17 -26.05 -14.98
CA HIS A 577 13.17 -25.01 -14.69
C HIS A 577 13.65 -23.57 -14.88
N THR A 578 14.97 -23.32 -14.95
CA THR A 578 15.51 -21.96 -15.04
C THR A 578 15.54 -21.39 -16.46
N GLN A 579 15.49 -22.22 -17.50
CA GLN A 579 15.56 -21.75 -18.90
C GLN A 579 14.21 -21.45 -19.54
N ASP A 580 13.09 -22.01 -19.02
CA ASP A 580 11.76 -21.89 -19.61
C ASP A 580 10.78 -21.01 -18.80
N THR A 581 11.26 -20.30 -17.77
CA THR A 581 10.40 -19.44 -16.96
C THR A 581 10.11 -18.10 -17.64
N LEU A 582 8.85 -17.65 -17.55
CA LEU A 582 8.39 -16.38 -18.12
C LEU A 582 9.03 -15.19 -17.41
N LYS A 583 9.62 -14.27 -18.17
CA LYS A 583 10.26 -13.05 -17.68
C LYS A 583 9.43 -11.81 -17.99
N PRO A 584 9.60 -10.72 -17.23
CA PRO A 584 8.91 -9.45 -17.53
C PRO A 584 9.13 -8.95 -18.95
N GLU A 585 10.33 -9.13 -19.50
CA GLU A 585 10.70 -8.72 -20.87
C GLU A 585 9.94 -9.53 -21.93
N ASP A 586 9.65 -10.80 -21.68
CA ASP A 586 8.86 -11.62 -22.59
C ASP A 586 7.41 -11.12 -22.65
N ILE A 587 6.84 -10.76 -21.50
CA ILE A 587 5.49 -10.19 -21.40
C ILE A 587 5.39 -8.84 -22.11
N GLU A 588 6.39 -7.95 -21.91
CA GLU A 588 6.46 -6.66 -22.61
C GLU A 588 6.53 -6.86 -24.12
N ARG A 589 7.32 -7.85 -24.58
CA ARG A 589 7.43 -8.21 -25.99
C ARG A 589 6.10 -8.71 -26.54
N TRP A 590 5.39 -9.59 -25.84
CA TRP A 590 4.08 -10.09 -26.25
C TRP A 590 3.06 -8.96 -26.36
N ALA A 591 3.03 -8.09 -25.36
CA ALA A 591 2.12 -6.93 -25.32
C ALA A 591 2.40 -5.90 -26.42
N ALA A 592 3.63 -5.83 -26.93
CA ALA A 592 4.06 -4.93 -28.02
C ALA A 592 4.03 -5.59 -29.41
N SER A 593 3.82 -6.91 -29.47
CA SER A 593 3.92 -7.68 -30.72
C SER A 593 2.77 -7.38 -31.67
N ALA A 594 3.06 -7.39 -32.97
CA ALA A 594 2.05 -7.39 -34.02
C ALA A 594 1.51 -8.82 -34.32
N ASP A 595 2.12 -9.87 -33.74
CA ASP A 595 1.70 -11.25 -33.90
C ASP A 595 0.42 -11.52 -33.06
N PRO A 596 -0.70 -11.88 -33.71
CA PRO A 596 -1.95 -12.16 -33.02
C PRO A 596 -1.86 -13.30 -31.99
N ALA A 597 -0.91 -14.24 -32.16
CA ALA A 597 -0.71 -15.34 -31.20
C ALA A 597 -0.11 -14.80 -29.89
N GLN A 598 0.94 -13.98 -29.98
CA GLN A 598 1.57 -13.37 -28.78
C GLN A 598 0.64 -12.39 -28.07
N GLN A 599 -0.17 -11.63 -28.81
CA GLN A 599 -1.18 -10.78 -28.21
C GLN A 599 -2.24 -11.59 -27.45
N ARG A 600 -2.69 -12.71 -28.01
CA ARG A 600 -3.63 -13.62 -27.32
C ARG A 600 -3.01 -14.20 -26.04
N ASP A 601 -1.74 -14.59 -26.08
CA ASP A 601 -1.04 -15.12 -24.91
C ASP A 601 -0.94 -14.07 -23.79
N PHE A 602 -0.63 -12.81 -24.15
CA PHE A 602 -0.64 -11.70 -23.20
C PHE A 602 -2.04 -11.47 -22.60
N GLU A 603 -3.07 -11.38 -23.45
CA GLU A 603 -4.46 -11.16 -22.99
C GLU A 603 -4.96 -12.32 -22.12
N MET A 604 -4.59 -13.56 -22.46
CA MET A 604 -4.94 -14.74 -21.68
C MET A 604 -4.28 -14.72 -20.30
N LEU A 605 -2.98 -14.37 -20.21
CA LEU A 605 -2.29 -14.23 -18.93
C LEU A 605 -2.97 -13.19 -18.03
N VAL A 606 -3.33 -12.03 -18.60
CA VAL A 606 -4.06 -10.98 -17.86
C VAL A 606 -5.44 -11.47 -17.43
N HIS A 607 -6.15 -12.18 -18.32
CA HIS A 607 -7.50 -12.66 -18.05
C HIS A 607 -7.55 -13.70 -16.93
N GLU A 608 -6.69 -14.71 -17.01
CA GLU A 608 -6.62 -15.79 -16.02
C GLU A 608 -6.19 -15.24 -14.64
N THR A 609 -5.17 -14.36 -14.62
CA THR A 609 -4.74 -13.74 -13.38
C THR A 609 -5.86 -12.88 -12.75
N ALA A 610 -6.58 -12.11 -13.56
CA ALA A 610 -7.71 -11.31 -13.08
C ALA A 610 -8.88 -12.20 -12.61
N GLY A 611 -9.13 -13.31 -13.29
CA GLY A 611 -10.15 -14.29 -12.91
C GLY A 611 -9.88 -14.90 -11.54
N GLU A 612 -8.65 -15.31 -11.27
CA GLU A 612 -8.27 -15.85 -9.95
C GLU A 612 -8.32 -14.79 -8.84
N ILE A 613 -7.93 -13.56 -9.12
CA ILE A 613 -8.12 -12.44 -8.18
C ILE A 613 -9.60 -12.23 -7.88
N GLY A 614 -10.46 -12.27 -8.90
CA GLY A 614 -11.93 -12.17 -8.74
C GLY A 614 -12.49 -13.31 -7.92
N ARG A 615 -12.03 -14.55 -8.14
CA ARG A 615 -12.42 -15.73 -7.35
C ARG A 615 -12.06 -15.53 -5.87
N MET A 616 -10.81 -15.12 -5.57
CA MET A 616 -10.35 -14.89 -4.20
C MET A 616 -11.09 -13.72 -3.52
N PHE A 617 -11.45 -12.69 -4.29
CA PHE A 617 -12.27 -11.58 -3.81
C PHE A 617 -13.66 -12.05 -3.34
N VAL A 618 -14.31 -12.91 -4.12
CA VAL A 618 -15.62 -13.48 -3.76
C VAL A 618 -15.49 -14.40 -2.53
N LEU A 619 -14.45 -15.23 -2.47
CA LEU A 619 -14.20 -16.11 -1.32
C LEU A 619 -13.89 -15.32 -0.05
N ALA A 620 -13.28 -14.15 -0.15
CA ALA A 620 -13.08 -13.22 0.96
C ALA A 620 -14.37 -12.48 1.37
N GLY A 621 -15.53 -12.81 0.79
CA GLY A 621 -16.82 -12.21 1.11
C GLY A 621 -17.09 -10.86 0.47
N GLY A 622 -16.25 -10.39 -0.45
CA GLY A 622 -16.41 -9.11 -1.15
C GLY A 622 -16.02 -7.86 -0.33
N ASP A 623 -15.72 -8.02 0.94
CA ASP A 623 -15.32 -6.92 1.86
C ASP A 623 -13.79 -6.86 1.97
N VAL A 624 -13.13 -6.63 0.84
CA VAL A 624 -11.68 -6.63 0.73
C VAL A 624 -11.15 -5.20 0.81
N GLU A 625 -10.25 -4.95 1.74
CA GLU A 625 -9.59 -3.64 1.89
C GLU A 625 -8.67 -3.34 0.72
N SER A 626 -7.91 -4.33 0.25
CA SER A 626 -6.97 -4.13 -0.85
C SER A 626 -6.69 -5.41 -1.62
N ILE A 627 -6.40 -5.26 -2.91
CA ILE A 627 -5.77 -6.26 -3.77
C ILE A 627 -4.29 -5.88 -3.88
N VAL A 628 -3.39 -6.76 -3.44
CA VAL A 628 -1.95 -6.50 -3.45
C VAL A 628 -1.30 -7.28 -4.59
N LEU A 629 -0.70 -6.56 -5.54
CA LEU A 629 0.06 -7.12 -6.65
C LEU A 629 1.54 -7.09 -6.31
N SER A 630 2.20 -8.24 -6.27
CA SER A 630 3.63 -8.39 -6.01
C SER A 630 4.28 -9.43 -6.92
N GLY A 631 5.61 -9.53 -6.89
CA GLY A 631 6.38 -10.51 -7.66
C GLY A 631 7.03 -9.93 -8.92
N THR A 632 7.81 -10.77 -9.63
CA THR A 632 8.66 -10.30 -10.74
C THR A 632 7.88 -9.85 -11.98
N LEU A 633 6.74 -10.49 -12.29
CA LEU A 633 5.99 -10.18 -13.51
C LEU A 633 5.32 -8.80 -13.48
N ILE A 634 5.08 -8.22 -12.29
CA ILE A 634 4.54 -6.85 -12.18
C ILE A 634 5.55 -5.77 -12.59
N GLU A 635 6.81 -6.11 -12.79
CA GLU A 635 7.81 -5.19 -13.37
C GLU A 635 7.46 -4.83 -14.81
N SER A 636 6.78 -5.75 -15.54
CA SER A 636 6.15 -5.39 -16.83
C SER A 636 5.10 -4.29 -16.63
N GLY A 637 5.34 -3.13 -17.21
CA GLY A 637 4.47 -1.96 -17.10
C GLY A 637 3.10 -2.20 -17.73
N ARG A 638 3.07 -2.89 -18.89
CA ARG A 638 1.85 -3.20 -19.62
C ARG A 638 1.01 -4.24 -18.90
N PHE A 639 1.64 -5.32 -18.42
CA PHE A 639 0.93 -6.35 -17.65
C PHE A 639 0.29 -5.76 -16.38
N ARG A 640 1.08 -5.04 -15.61
CA ARG A 640 0.62 -4.36 -14.39
C ARG A 640 -0.55 -3.42 -14.66
N SER A 641 -0.46 -2.59 -15.70
CA SER A 641 -1.51 -1.64 -16.05
C SER A 641 -2.80 -2.33 -16.51
N SER A 642 -2.69 -3.36 -17.36
CA SER A 642 -3.83 -4.14 -17.85
C SER A 642 -4.51 -4.90 -16.73
N LEU A 643 -3.74 -5.56 -15.86
CA LEU A 643 -4.27 -6.29 -14.70
C LEU A 643 -4.95 -5.33 -13.73
N ARG A 644 -4.28 -4.23 -13.36
CA ARG A 644 -4.85 -3.21 -12.47
C ARG A 644 -6.16 -2.65 -13.01
N SER A 645 -6.24 -2.36 -14.31
CA SER A 645 -7.48 -1.87 -14.95
C SER A 645 -8.65 -2.84 -14.79
N ARG A 646 -8.40 -4.15 -14.88
CA ARG A 646 -9.45 -5.17 -14.75
C ARG A 646 -9.95 -5.34 -13.31
N VAL A 647 -9.03 -5.34 -12.33
CA VAL A 647 -9.39 -5.68 -10.94
C VAL A 647 -9.67 -4.47 -10.05
N SER A 648 -9.34 -3.25 -10.48
CA SER A 648 -9.49 -2.04 -9.66
C SER A 648 -10.93 -1.69 -9.30
N ARG A 649 -11.91 -2.28 -9.97
CA ARG A 649 -13.33 -2.14 -9.62
C ARG A 649 -13.73 -2.97 -8.41
N LEU A 650 -12.97 -4.03 -8.10
CA LEU A 650 -13.25 -4.91 -6.97
C LEU A 650 -12.81 -4.26 -5.64
N ALA A 651 -11.55 -3.84 -5.56
CA ALA A 651 -10.97 -3.16 -4.40
C ALA A 651 -9.80 -2.25 -4.83
N PRO A 652 -9.30 -1.37 -3.95
CA PRO A 652 -8.06 -0.64 -4.17
C PRO A 652 -6.91 -1.60 -4.50
N VAL A 653 -6.07 -1.21 -5.47
CA VAL A 653 -4.95 -2.04 -5.92
C VAL A 653 -3.64 -1.42 -5.46
N LEU A 654 -2.94 -2.12 -4.59
CA LEU A 654 -1.60 -1.80 -4.14
C LEU A 654 -0.58 -2.61 -4.95
N VAL A 655 0.50 -1.97 -5.37
CA VAL A 655 1.60 -2.62 -6.10
C VAL A 655 2.85 -2.58 -5.24
N LEU A 656 3.37 -3.75 -4.86
CA LEU A 656 4.64 -3.91 -4.17
C LEU A 656 5.71 -4.27 -5.19
N ARG A 657 6.64 -3.36 -5.43
CA ARG A 657 7.82 -3.60 -6.28
C ARG A 657 8.98 -4.11 -5.44
N GLY A 658 9.92 -4.78 -6.08
CA GLY A 658 11.08 -5.33 -5.41
C GLY A 658 10.90 -6.80 -5.06
N ASN A 659 11.68 -7.27 -4.06
CA ASN A 659 11.56 -8.63 -3.54
C ASN A 659 10.75 -8.62 -2.24
N PRO A 660 9.47 -9.02 -2.26
CA PRO A 660 8.60 -8.96 -1.08
C PRO A 660 9.11 -9.81 0.09
N GLU A 661 9.91 -10.84 -0.16
CA GLU A 661 10.50 -11.66 0.90
C GLU A 661 11.59 -10.91 1.66
N HIS A 662 12.48 -10.18 0.96
CA HIS A 662 13.48 -9.33 1.60
C HIS A 662 12.84 -8.21 2.43
N GLU A 663 11.82 -7.57 1.87
CA GLU A 663 11.09 -6.50 2.56
C GLU A 663 10.36 -7.02 3.80
N ALA A 664 9.75 -8.21 3.71
CA ALA A 664 9.14 -8.88 4.85
C ALA A 664 10.14 -9.19 5.96
N LEU A 665 11.29 -9.77 5.60
CA LEU A 665 12.37 -10.09 6.54
C LEU A 665 12.90 -8.84 7.24
N ALA A 666 13.18 -7.79 6.46
CA ALA A 666 13.70 -6.53 7.00
C ALA A 666 12.70 -5.87 7.95
N ALA A 667 11.43 -5.78 7.55
CA ALA A 667 10.38 -5.14 8.34
C ALA A 667 10.15 -5.85 9.69
N ARG A 668 10.04 -7.19 9.69
CA ARG A 668 9.83 -7.95 10.93
C ARG A 668 11.08 -8.00 11.80
N THR A 669 12.27 -8.06 11.20
CA THR A 669 13.52 -7.96 11.96
C THR A 669 13.64 -6.61 12.65
N LEU A 670 13.27 -5.53 11.95
CA LEU A 670 13.22 -4.19 12.50
C LEU A 670 12.25 -4.09 13.68
N ASP A 671 11.07 -4.70 13.59
CA ASP A 671 10.09 -4.73 14.68
C ASP A 671 10.65 -5.42 15.93
N ILE A 672 11.40 -6.50 15.76
CA ILE A 672 12.10 -7.18 16.87
C ILE A 672 13.24 -6.31 17.44
N LEU A 673 14.05 -5.69 16.58
CA LEU A 673 15.16 -4.82 17.03
C LEU A 673 14.65 -3.58 17.77
N CYS A 674 13.49 -3.07 17.37
CA CYS A 674 12.80 -1.96 18.05
C CYS A 674 12.01 -2.38 19.30
N GLY A 675 11.95 -3.68 19.62
CA GLY A 675 11.19 -4.20 20.77
C GLY A 675 9.67 -4.19 20.57
N ARG A 676 9.17 -4.04 19.34
CA ARG A 676 7.74 -4.09 19.00
C ARG A 676 7.22 -5.52 18.87
N GLU A 677 8.09 -6.46 18.48
CA GLU A 677 7.80 -7.90 18.40
C GLU A 677 8.84 -8.71 19.17
N ILE A 678 8.47 -9.90 19.62
CA ILE A 678 9.36 -10.88 20.25
C ILE A 678 9.54 -12.04 19.26
N PRO A 679 10.77 -12.55 19.05
CA PRO A 679 10.99 -13.73 18.24
C PRO A 679 10.15 -14.89 18.76
N LEU A 680 9.55 -15.66 17.87
CA LEU A 680 8.78 -16.84 18.23
C LEU A 680 9.69 -17.89 18.89
N PRO A 681 9.26 -18.51 20.02
CA PRO A 681 10.01 -19.59 20.61
C PRO A 681 9.93 -20.82 19.69
N TRP A 682 11.08 -21.48 19.54
CA TRP A 682 11.13 -22.77 18.85
C TRP A 682 10.67 -23.87 19.82
N GLU A 683 9.41 -24.35 19.69
CA GLU A 683 8.87 -25.38 20.58
C GLU A 683 9.55 -26.74 20.33
N ARG A 684 10.17 -27.29 21.39
CA ARG A 684 10.61 -28.71 21.41
C ARG A 684 9.39 -29.62 21.37
N GLN A 685 9.39 -30.61 20.49
CA GLN A 685 8.54 -31.77 20.68
C GLN A 685 9.02 -32.54 21.92
N ALA A 686 8.25 -32.48 23.00
CA ALA A 686 8.39 -33.46 24.09
C ALA A 686 8.14 -34.83 23.49
N GLY A 687 9.19 -35.68 23.42
CA GLY A 687 9.07 -37.04 22.97
C GLY A 687 8.04 -37.79 23.85
N HIS A 688 6.97 -38.27 23.24
CA HIS A 688 6.08 -39.22 23.90
C HIS A 688 6.87 -40.56 24.03
N SER A 689 7.55 -40.68 25.17
CA SER A 689 7.92 -41.99 25.75
C SER A 689 7.18 -42.09 27.07
N ARG A 690 5.88 -42.36 27.04
CA ARG A 690 5.21 -43.07 28.11
C ARG A 690 4.77 -44.43 27.56
N LYS A 691 5.62 -45.42 27.77
CA LYS A 691 5.16 -46.80 27.90
C LYS A 691 4.25 -46.84 29.12
N GLU A 692 2.97 -46.94 28.89
CA GLU A 692 2.05 -47.42 29.93
C GLU A 692 2.43 -48.87 30.26
N LYS A 693 3.04 -49.06 31.40
CA LYS A 693 3.05 -50.35 32.04
C LYS A 693 1.70 -50.52 32.70
N HIS A 694 0.91 -51.43 32.18
CA HIS A 694 -0.18 -52.04 32.89
C HIS A 694 0.39 -52.78 34.13
N THR A 695 -0.06 -52.44 35.28
CA THR A 695 -0.38 -53.33 36.41
C THR A 695 -1.67 -52.86 37.03
#